data_6d8bc45bd1a17c91c9a0c1dbcb481aa2
#
_entry.id   6d8bc45bd1a17c91c9a0c1dbcb481aa2
#
_cell.length_a   1.000
_cell.length_b   1.000
_cell.length_c   1.000
_cell.angle_alpha   90.00
_cell.angle_beta   90.00
_cell.angle_gamma   90.00
#
_symmetry.space_group_name_H-M   'P 1'
#
loop_
_entity.id
_entity.type
_entity.pdbx_description
1 polymer ?
#
loop_
_entity_poly.entity_id
_entity_poly.type
_entity_poly.pdbx_seq_one_letter_code
_entity_poly.pdbx_strand_id
1 'polypeptide(L)'
;LTAHVAPISLDFEEGIDRKTLRRLRDRFLLVNQQRWDRAHSALSYRQQMVLEVLPLVFHLNHPALPGYLDSDCPYGLSNYKPSPATINAARRLARTFSLKDEGKRKPDLDAMFLMGSPGTLGHSVASDLDVWLCHRRDLPERGIGCLERKAAKLTRWAESFGVELHVFVFCASDWRAGRQRAEVTGENCGSAQHFLLLDEFYRTSIHLAGAWPMWWLIPPEQEANYDDCMRKLVDFRFVRAEDYIDFGPVPTIPEEEFLGAGVWQLYKGIDAPWKSILKLLLIECYARTTGEPLLSSEFKRAVFRGETDADSLDPYVMLYGRLEGWLAGPEVASRLDLIRRSLYLKAGLPLTRSEVSGEQWRARLLRQMVTRWGWSECILAELDERQRWRAEDVVTLRRTIVNELTHGYRLLSKMAREHGQRAAISANDINLLGRKLYAAFQRKAGKIEQINPGLAPSLAEENLAFHHQSEQGGDSDGWLLYRDLEDPADAFWQPVIRRSGNLAELMVWCYCNGLLTRSTRLNVRSGTSIASVSELREMLDALSAFLPFPVPPAEREALSRGVRPLRNLLLVNVGVDPQAHLTEKGLHKLSSRHDSLGFSGGRENLVISIDQITFNSWHEVSLQHYAAGDTLIQCLKNVLASVAANPAELPGVQVHCHNRGHGSAIARRVQELFADVLRPFFAGGTGPHPLRYVIEMDRRYFLLQFNGLEPGFVALESFEALMEYLAMPQERYLPVVFDRYALQEEPALRAVCLASEPDNIQVFYRILGDQARLWVVDELGSLFSWEQAVTSRRHLLVPVLRFLDNLIERRLLRHTDSAGVVAGVQCYEIVRRDGTWRAEYRPESDSGVPLPGFEVQAVGIHEGDSRLRFDIFCGDQEFSVQEYGDQLIPAVAHYIRSLRQSDEVYPVYLTDIHLPHDLDPRVYQQDIQTSQYLYYRSVLEDSLNRHLARTR
;
A
#
# COMPACT_ATOMS: atom_id res chain seq x y z
N LEU A 1 -30.03 6.49 -50.93
CA LEU A 1 -31.44 6.90 -50.96
C LEU A 1 -32.10 6.34 -49.70
N THR A 2 -32.05 7.06 -48.60
CA THR A 2 -32.81 6.76 -47.37
C THR A 2 -34.27 7.09 -47.70
N ALA A 3 -35.09 6.05 -47.82
CA ALA A 3 -36.52 6.21 -47.92
C ALA A 3 -36.99 6.94 -46.63
N HIS A 4 -37.57 8.12 -46.78
CA HIS A 4 -38.21 8.85 -45.68
C HIS A 4 -39.35 7.97 -45.16
N VAL A 5 -39.10 7.26 -44.07
CA VAL A 5 -40.11 6.45 -43.40
C VAL A 5 -40.98 7.43 -42.60
N ALA A 6 -42.27 7.47 -42.86
CA ALA A 6 -43.20 8.42 -42.24
C ALA A 6 -43.21 8.33 -40.73
N PRO A 7 -43.22 9.45 -39.97
CA PRO A 7 -43.33 9.43 -38.49
C PRO A 7 -44.51 8.57 -38.03
N ILE A 8 -44.32 7.90 -36.87
CA ILE A 8 -45.41 7.17 -36.21
C ILE A 8 -45.85 8.01 -35.03
N SER A 9 -47.09 8.40 -34.97
CA SER A 9 -47.79 8.93 -33.83
C SER A 9 -48.72 7.84 -33.29
N LEU A 10 -48.72 7.65 -32.00
CA LEU A 10 -49.67 6.77 -31.30
C LEU A 10 -50.52 7.64 -30.39
N ASP A 11 -51.79 7.76 -30.71
CA ASP A 11 -52.77 8.44 -29.88
C ASP A 11 -53.56 7.41 -29.07
N PHE A 12 -53.44 7.45 -27.77
CA PHE A 12 -54.13 6.55 -26.84
C PHE A 12 -55.60 6.96 -26.61
N GLU A 13 -56.02 8.14 -27.06
CA GLU A 13 -57.41 8.65 -26.97
C GLU A 13 -58.16 8.40 -28.26
N GLU A 14 -57.56 8.60 -29.44
CA GLU A 14 -58.20 8.44 -30.74
C GLU A 14 -58.17 6.95 -31.21
N GLY A 15 -57.38 6.10 -30.62
CA GLY A 15 -57.33 4.68 -30.90
C GLY A 15 -55.99 4.15 -31.36
N ILE A 16 -55.63 2.99 -30.86
CA ILE A 16 -54.36 2.29 -31.16
C ILE A 16 -54.65 1.21 -32.20
N ASP A 17 -53.77 1.06 -33.17
CA ASP A 17 -53.80 0.00 -34.16
C ASP A 17 -52.64 -1.00 -34.02
N ARG A 18 -52.97 -2.27 -34.00
CA ARG A 18 -51.97 -3.39 -33.90
C ARG A 18 -50.95 -3.35 -35.03
N LYS A 19 -51.32 -2.89 -36.21
CA LYS A 19 -50.42 -2.78 -37.37
C LYS A 19 -49.36 -1.70 -37.11
N THR A 20 -49.77 -0.58 -36.56
CA THR A 20 -48.87 0.51 -36.19
C THR A 20 -47.90 0.10 -35.09
N LEU A 21 -48.36 -0.61 -34.05
CA LEU A 21 -47.50 -1.16 -33.03
C LEU A 21 -46.48 -2.15 -33.58
N ARG A 22 -46.88 -3.02 -34.50
CA ARG A 22 -45.93 -3.94 -35.19
C ARG A 22 -44.91 -3.17 -36.01
N ARG A 23 -45.31 -2.19 -36.78
CA ARG A 23 -44.38 -1.34 -37.54
C ARG A 23 -43.39 -0.62 -36.66
N LEU A 24 -43.82 -0.12 -35.53
CA LEU A 24 -42.93 0.51 -34.56
C LEU A 24 -41.92 -0.49 -33.98
N ARG A 25 -42.39 -1.66 -33.48
CA ARG A 25 -41.50 -2.72 -33.03
C ARG A 25 -40.49 -3.12 -34.12
N ASP A 26 -40.95 -3.28 -35.36
CA ASP A 26 -40.09 -3.68 -36.47
C ASP A 26 -39.01 -2.64 -36.79
N ARG A 27 -39.26 -1.31 -36.53
CA ARG A 27 -38.20 -0.28 -36.58
C ARG A 27 -37.12 -0.48 -35.52
N PHE A 28 -37.52 -0.72 -34.28
CA PHE A 28 -36.54 -1.04 -33.22
C PHE A 28 -35.78 -2.31 -33.54
N LEU A 29 -36.45 -3.33 -34.04
CA LEU A 29 -35.78 -4.59 -34.46
C LEU A 29 -34.82 -4.35 -35.64
N LEU A 30 -35.11 -3.45 -36.57
CA LEU A 30 -34.19 -3.09 -37.65
C LEU A 30 -32.89 -2.44 -37.10
N VAL A 31 -33.00 -1.50 -36.17
CA VAL A 31 -31.83 -0.89 -35.49
C VAL A 31 -31.07 -1.95 -34.71
N ASN A 32 -31.80 -2.80 -33.98
CA ASN A 32 -31.23 -3.91 -33.24
C ASN A 32 -30.44 -4.85 -34.16
N GLN A 33 -30.98 -5.27 -35.29
CA GLN A 33 -30.31 -6.13 -36.25
C GLN A 33 -29.02 -5.50 -36.79
N GLN A 34 -29.06 -4.22 -37.17
CA GLN A 34 -27.85 -3.52 -37.61
C GLN A 34 -26.78 -3.46 -36.53
N ARG A 35 -27.15 -3.23 -35.24
CA ARG A 35 -26.23 -3.25 -34.12
C ARG A 35 -25.67 -4.67 -33.87
N TRP A 36 -26.49 -5.70 -33.98
CA TRP A 36 -26.06 -7.10 -33.90
C TRP A 36 -25.02 -7.41 -34.98
N ASP A 37 -25.34 -7.07 -36.27
CA ASP A 37 -24.41 -7.34 -37.37
C ASP A 37 -23.06 -6.64 -37.16
N ARG A 38 -23.09 -5.40 -36.63
CA ARG A 38 -21.88 -4.65 -36.25
C ARG A 38 -21.11 -5.31 -35.12
N ALA A 39 -21.79 -5.72 -34.05
CA ALA A 39 -21.16 -6.39 -32.92
C ALA A 39 -20.52 -7.72 -33.35
N HIS A 40 -21.24 -8.49 -34.16
CA HIS A 40 -20.77 -9.77 -34.68
C HIS A 40 -19.57 -9.61 -35.63
N SER A 41 -19.62 -8.63 -36.55
CA SER A 41 -18.52 -8.41 -37.51
C SER A 41 -17.23 -7.88 -36.89
N ALA A 42 -17.29 -7.25 -35.69
CA ALA A 42 -16.12 -6.74 -34.98
C ALA A 42 -15.36 -7.84 -34.21
N LEU A 43 -15.94 -9.03 -34.07
CA LEU A 43 -15.36 -10.17 -33.37
C LEU A 43 -14.61 -11.08 -34.34
N SER A 44 -13.53 -11.70 -33.87
CA SER A 44 -12.86 -12.78 -34.60
C SER A 44 -13.79 -13.98 -34.75
N TYR A 45 -13.54 -14.82 -35.76
CA TYR A 45 -14.35 -16.02 -36.04
C TYR A 45 -14.57 -16.93 -34.83
N ARG A 46 -13.57 -17.06 -33.95
CA ARG A 46 -13.71 -17.84 -32.73
C ARG A 46 -14.61 -17.18 -31.69
N GLN A 47 -14.50 -15.85 -31.56
CA GLN A 47 -15.30 -15.04 -30.65
C GLN A 47 -16.75 -14.93 -31.11
N GLN A 48 -17.00 -14.84 -32.41
CA GLN A 48 -18.36 -14.87 -33.02
C GLN A 48 -19.15 -16.09 -32.55
N MET A 49 -18.49 -17.24 -32.46
CA MET A 49 -19.12 -18.50 -32.02
C MET A 49 -19.63 -18.40 -30.58
N VAL A 50 -18.93 -17.69 -29.69
CA VAL A 50 -19.40 -17.43 -28.32
C VAL A 50 -20.71 -16.65 -28.35
N LEU A 51 -20.75 -15.53 -29.08
CA LEU A 51 -21.93 -14.67 -29.19
C LEU A 51 -23.12 -15.39 -29.85
N GLU A 52 -22.89 -16.19 -30.89
CA GLU A 52 -23.93 -16.96 -31.60
C GLU A 52 -24.58 -18.07 -30.75
N VAL A 53 -23.79 -18.73 -29.89
CA VAL A 53 -24.26 -19.85 -29.08
C VAL A 53 -24.86 -19.39 -27.75
N LEU A 54 -24.55 -18.19 -27.30
CA LEU A 54 -24.93 -17.71 -25.96
C LEU A 54 -26.46 -17.80 -25.70
N PRO A 55 -27.37 -17.37 -26.58
CA PRO A 55 -28.82 -17.56 -26.36
C PRO A 55 -29.23 -19.04 -26.29
N LEU A 56 -28.60 -19.90 -27.08
CA LEU A 56 -28.93 -21.31 -27.15
C LEU A 56 -28.58 -22.05 -25.85
N VAL A 57 -27.44 -21.74 -25.22
CA VAL A 57 -27.02 -22.43 -23.99
C VAL A 57 -27.91 -22.07 -22.79
N PHE A 58 -28.63 -20.95 -22.84
CA PHE A 58 -29.66 -20.62 -21.87
C PHE A 58 -31.07 -21.09 -22.28
N HIS A 59 -31.29 -21.24 -23.59
CA HIS A 59 -32.56 -21.79 -24.09
C HIS A 59 -32.65 -23.30 -23.90
N LEU A 60 -31.53 -24.01 -23.98
CA LEU A 60 -31.45 -25.47 -23.81
C LEU A 60 -30.51 -25.82 -22.65
N ASN A 61 -30.93 -26.75 -21.81
CA ASN A 61 -30.08 -27.31 -20.77
C ASN A 61 -29.50 -28.68 -21.23
N HIS A 62 -28.53 -28.61 -22.15
CA HIS A 62 -28.03 -29.82 -22.83
C HIS A 62 -26.59 -30.14 -22.38
N PRO A 63 -26.30 -31.42 -21.98
CA PRO A 63 -24.98 -31.82 -21.45
C PRO A 63 -23.80 -31.58 -22.40
N ALA A 64 -24.03 -31.62 -23.71
CA ALA A 64 -22.97 -31.38 -24.69
C ALA A 64 -22.67 -29.88 -24.92
N LEU A 65 -23.49 -28.96 -24.39
CA LEU A 65 -23.28 -27.53 -24.55
C LEU A 65 -22.46 -26.96 -23.37
N PRO A 66 -21.66 -25.89 -23.61
CA PRO A 66 -20.93 -25.25 -22.53
C PRO A 66 -21.87 -24.70 -21.45
N GLY A 67 -21.39 -24.64 -20.19
CA GLY A 67 -22.17 -24.15 -19.08
C GLY A 67 -23.12 -25.14 -18.44
N TYR A 68 -23.33 -26.34 -18.97
CA TYR A 68 -24.16 -27.38 -18.35
C TYR A 68 -23.68 -27.73 -16.92
N LEU A 69 -24.59 -27.77 -15.95
CA LEU A 69 -24.31 -28.14 -14.57
C LEU A 69 -25.03 -29.46 -14.19
N ASP A 70 -26.34 -29.42 -14.18
CA ASP A 70 -27.23 -30.56 -13.85
C ASP A 70 -28.55 -30.42 -14.63
N SER A 71 -29.43 -31.45 -14.52
CA SER A 71 -30.74 -31.47 -15.18
C SER A 71 -31.73 -30.45 -14.65
N ASP A 72 -31.54 -29.98 -13.39
CA ASP A 72 -32.49 -29.12 -12.68
C ASP A 72 -32.25 -27.63 -12.93
N CYS A 73 -31.16 -27.29 -13.63
CA CYS A 73 -30.83 -25.91 -13.92
C CYS A 73 -31.92 -25.27 -14.82
N PRO A 74 -32.45 -24.08 -14.45
CA PRO A 74 -33.47 -23.40 -15.23
C PRO A 74 -33.02 -23.11 -16.67
N TYR A 75 -33.92 -23.20 -17.63
CA TYR A 75 -33.65 -22.94 -19.02
C TYR A 75 -34.92 -22.61 -19.81
N GLY A 76 -34.76 -22.24 -21.07
CA GLY A 76 -35.87 -21.84 -21.95
C GLY A 76 -36.02 -20.32 -21.96
N LEU A 77 -35.77 -19.72 -23.13
CA LEU A 77 -36.01 -18.31 -23.41
C LEU A 77 -37.36 -18.11 -24.07
N SER A 78 -38.14 -17.14 -23.59
CA SER A 78 -39.45 -16.80 -24.16
C SER A 78 -39.29 -16.42 -25.65
N ASN A 79 -40.22 -16.85 -26.50
CA ASN A 79 -40.28 -16.45 -27.94
C ASN A 79 -39.00 -16.68 -28.73
N TYR A 80 -38.03 -17.44 -28.23
CA TYR A 80 -36.76 -17.70 -28.91
C TYR A 80 -36.84 -18.94 -29.78
N LYS A 81 -36.32 -18.81 -31.00
CA LYS A 81 -36.09 -19.92 -31.92
C LYS A 81 -34.67 -19.86 -32.45
N PRO A 82 -33.84 -20.90 -32.22
CA PRO A 82 -32.46 -20.91 -32.69
C PRO A 82 -32.37 -20.77 -34.20
N SER A 83 -31.50 -19.87 -34.68
CA SER A 83 -31.22 -19.71 -36.10
C SER A 83 -30.40 -20.88 -36.65
N PRO A 84 -30.40 -21.12 -37.96
CA PRO A 84 -29.51 -22.11 -38.58
C PRO A 84 -28.03 -21.85 -38.27
N ALA A 85 -27.61 -20.57 -38.17
CA ALA A 85 -26.26 -20.19 -37.78
C ALA A 85 -25.93 -20.62 -36.36
N THR A 86 -26.84 -20.38 -35.41
CA THR A 86 -26.70 -20.81 -34.00
C THR A 86 -26.59 -22.33 -33.86
N ILE A 87 -27.43 -23.05 -34.58
CA ILE A 87 -27.40 -24.54 -34.58
C ILE A 87 -26.06 -25.05 -35.15
N ASN A 88 -25.58 -24.43 -36.22
CA ASN A 88 -24.30 -24.79 -36.82
C ASN A 88 -23.13 -24.47 -35.89
N ALA A 89 -23.15 -23.33 -35.19
CA ALA A 89 -22.15 -23.01 -34.21
C ALA A 89 -22.13 -23.98 -33.03
N ALA A 90 -23.31 -24.40 -32.54
CA ALA A 90 -23.41 -25.42 -31.49
C ALA A 90 -22.88 -26.79 -31.94
N ARG A 91 -23.12 -27.20 -33.20
CA ARG A 91 -22.57 -28.45 -33.79
C ARG A 91 -21.05 -28.38 -33.96
N ARG A 92 -20.47 -27.22 -34.17
CA ARG A 92 -18.99 -27.05 -34.19
C ARG A 92 -18.39 -27.25 -32.81
N LEU A 93 -19.07 -26.79 -31.73
CA LEU A 93 -18.65 -27.02 -30.37
C LEU A 93 -18.84 -28.46 -29.92
N ALA A 94 -19.95 -29.07 -30.31
CA ALA A 94 -20.28 -30.47 -29.94
C ALA A 94 -20.86 -31.19 -31.14
N ARG A 95 -20.07 -32.07 -31.78
CA ARG A 95 -20.48 -32.83 -32.98
C ARG A 95 -21.71 -33.72 -32.75
N THR A 96 -21.93 -34.15 -31.50
CA THR A 96 -23.08 -34.96 -31.08
C THR A 96 -24.34 -34.17 -30.79
N PHE A 97 -24.27 -32.81 -30.86
CA PHE A 97 -25.41 -31.95 -30.59
C PHE A 97 -26.48 -32.13 -31.65
N SER A 98 -27.69 -32.45 -31.21
CA SER A 98 -28.89 -32.45 -32.03
C SER A 98 -30.00 -31.68 -31.32
N LEU A 99 -30.64 -30.76 -32.05
CA LEU A 99 -31.77 -30.00 -31.51
C LEU A 99 -32.95 -30.97 -31.41
N LYS A 100 -33.41 -31.22 -30.19
CA LYS A 100 -34.64 -31.95 -29.92
C LYS A 100 -35.76 -30.97 -29.62
N ASP A 101 -36.93 -31.17 -30.16
CA ASP A 101 -38.12 -30.38 -29.84
C ASP A 101 -38.58 -30.79 -28.43
N GLU A 102 -38.32 -29.96 -27.42
CA GLU A 102 -38.69 -30.27 -26.04
C GLU A 102 -40.17 -29.97 -25.68
N GLY A 103 -41.00 -29.79 -26.68
CA GLY A 103 -42.45 -29.58 -26.50
C GLY A 103 -42.80 -28.18 -25.91
N LYS A 104 -44.06 -28.03 -25.46
CA LYS A 104 -44.57 -26.76 -24.93
C LYS A 104 -44.24 -26.56 -23.45
N ARG A 105 -42.96 -26.53 -23.07
CA ARG A 105 -42.59 -26.16 -21.72
C ARG A 105 -42.68 -24.63 -21.54
N LYS A 106 -43.13 -24.18 -20.36
CA LYS A 106 -43.11 -22.79 -19.99
C LYS A 106 -41.66 -22.35 -19.79
N PRO A 107 -41.17 -21.33 -20.51
CA PRO A 107 -39.78 -20.90 -20.38
C PRO A 107 -39.52 -20.29 -18.97
N ASP A 108 -38.34 -20.55 -18.43
CA ASP A 108 -37.89 -20.00 -17.12
C ASP A 108 -37.26 -18.60 -17.25
N LEU A 109 -36.84 -18.23 -18.46
CA LEU A 109 -36.16 -16.98 -18.79
C LEU A 109 -37.00 -16.11 -19.69
N ASP A 110 -37.13 -14.82 -19.34
CA ASP A 110 -37.90 -13.84 -20.08
C ASP A 110 -37.16 -13.30 -21.28
N ALA A 111 -35.94 -12.81 -21.11
CA ALA A 111 -35.17 -12.15 -22.16
C ALA A 111 -33.66 -12.17 -21.89
N MET A 112 -32.90 -11.93 -22.95
CA MET A 112 -31.46 -11.76 -22.91
C MET A 112 -31.06 -10.55 -23.77
N PHE A 113 -30.20 -9.69 -23.21
CA PHE A 113 -29.68 -8.49 -23.86
C PHE A 113 -28.16 -8.42 -23.73
N LEU A 114 -27.52 -7.92 -24.76
CA LEU A 114 -26.11 -7.51 -24.73
C LEU A 114 -26.06 -6.00 -24.53
N MET A 115 -25.27 -5.52 -23.60
CA MET A 115 -25.24 -4.13 -23.17
C MET A 115 -23.86 -3.48 -23.40
N GLY A 116 -23.80 -2.17 -23.39
CA GLY A 116 -22.55 -1.42 -23.40
C GLY A 116 -22.02 -1.04 -24.77
N SER A 117 -20.74 -1.29 -25.05
CA SER A 117 -20.07 -0.89 -26.29
C SER A 117 -20.26 -1.80 -27.50
N PRO A 118 -20.70 -3.07 -27.43
CA PRO A 118 -20.86 -3.92 -28.58
C PRO A 118 -21.77 -3.31 -29.67
N GLY A 119 -21.34 -3.39 -30.91
CA GLY A 119 -22.09 -2.84 -32.08
C GLY A 119 -22.07 -1.32 -32.21
N THR A 120 -21.27 -0.62 -31.43
CA THR A 120 -21.11 0.85 -31.42
C THR A 120 -19.73 1.29 -31.95
N LEU A 121 -19.57 2.57 -32.23
CA LEU A 121 -18.28 3.15 -32.61
C LEU A 121 -17.18 2.86 -31.57
N GLY A 122 -17.52 2.80 -30.28
CA GLY A 122 -16.60 2.50 -29.19
C GLY A 122 -16.31 1.01 -28.98
N HIS A 123 -16.81 0.10 -29.80
CA HIS A 123 -16.54 -1.34 -29.71
C HIS A 123 -15.12 -1.66 -30.23
N SER A 124 -14.39 -2.52 -29.52
CA SER A 124 -13.10 -3.07 -29.95
C SER A 124 -13.04 -4.56 -29.62
N VAL A 125 -12.08 -5.27 -30.18
CA VAL A 125 -11.85 -6.71 -29.89
C VAL A 125 -11.59 -6.97 -28.40
N ALA A 126 -11.04 -5.97 -27.69
CA ALA A 126 -10.79 -6.02 -26.26
C ALA A 126 -11.97 -5.49 -25.41
N SER A 127 -13.14 -5.26 -26.01
CA SER A 127 -14.34 -4.84 -25.26
C SER A 127 -14.99 -6.02 -24.60
N ASP A 128 -15.39 -5.85 -23.34
CA ASP A 128 -16.22 -6.75 -22.56
C ASP A 128 -17.60 -6.99 -23.18
N LEU A 129 -18.18 -8.14 -22.97
CA LEU A 129 -19.55 -8.49 -23.34
C LEU A 129 -20.41 -8.58 -22.07
N ASP A 130 -21.11 -7.49 -21.75
CA ASP A 130 -22.02 -7.41 -20.61
C ASP A 130 -23.40 -7.97 -21.02
N VAL A 131 -23.81 -9.09 -20.48
CA VAL A 131 -25.07 -9.75 -20.82
C VAL A 131 -26.05 -9.67 -19.67
N TRP A 132 -27.23 -9.10 -19.92
CA TRP A 132 -28.34 -9.12 -19.01
C TRP A 132 -29.22 -10.31 -19.28
N LEU A 133 -29.30 -11.27 -18.35
CA LEU A 133 -30.16 -12.45 -18.38
C LEU A 133 -31.34 -12.25 -17.42
N CYS A 134 -32.52 -12.07 -17.98
CA CYS A 134 -33.73 -11.81 -17.20
C CYS A 134 -34.49 -13.11 -16.98
N HIS A 135 -34.69 -13.47 -15.72
CA HIS A 135 -35.50 -14.62 -15.34
C HIS A 135 -36.88 -14.21 -14.88
N ARG A 136 -37.79 -15.16 -14.89
CA ARG A 136 -39.15 -14.96 -14.42
C ARG A 136 -39.19 -14.74 -12.89
N ARG A 137 -40.16 -13.94 -12.44
CA ARG A 137 -40.36 -13.60 -11.04
C ARG A 137 -40.62 -14.79 -10.13
N ASP A 138 -41.25 -15.85 -10.65
CA ASP A 138 -41.62 -17.06 -9.91
C ASP A 138 -40.51 -18.11 -9.80
N LEU A 139 -39.28 -17.76 -10.26
CA LEU A 139 -38.13 -18.67 -10.16
C LEU A 139 -37.62 -18.76 -8.70
N PRO A 140 -37.47 -20.01 -8.16
CA PRO A 140 -36.99 -20.18 -6.78
C PRO A 140 -35.49 -19.81 -6.65
N GLU A 141 -35.06 -19.41 -5.44
CA GLU A 141 -33.67 -19.01 -5.15
C GLU A 141 -32.63 -20.08 -5.56
N ARG A 142 -32.95 -21.38 -5.36
CA ARG A 142 -32.09 -22.49 -5.83
C ARG A 142 -31.86 -22.42 -7.33
N GLY A 143 -32.91 -22.07 -8.09
CA GLY A 143 -32.81 -21.91 -9.55
C GLY A 143 -31.96 -20.72 -9.94
N ILE A 144 -32.11 -19.57 -9.26
CA ILE A 144 -31.29 -18.38 -9.47
C ILE A 144 -29.81 -18.70 -9.21
N GLY A 145 -29.49 -19.32 -8.08
CA GLY A 145 -28.12 -19.73 -7.77
C GLY A 145 -27.55 -20.77 -8.76
N CYS A 146 -28.41 -21.56 -9.42
CA CYS A 146 -27.96 -22.44 -10.51
C CYS A 146 -27.60 -21.64 -11.77
N LEU A 147 -28.41 -20.63 -12.13
CA LEU A 147 -28.12 -19.73 -13.26
C LEU A 147 -26.82 -18.94 -13.05
N GLU A 148 -26.57 -18.44 -11.83
CA GLU A 148 -25.32 -17.73 -11.49
C GLU A 148 -24.10 -18.63 -11.63
N ARG A 149 -24.17 -19.89 -11.15
CA ARG A 149 -23.08 -20.87 -11.34
C ARG A 149 -22.88 -21.22 -12.81
N LYS A 150 -23.97 -21.31 -13.59
CA LYS A 150 -23.91 -21.53 -15.04
C LYS A 150 -23.24 -20.33 -15.72
N ALA A 151 -23.62 -19.11 -15.35
CA ALA A 151 -23.03 -17.87 -15.83
C ALA A 151 -21.51 -17.85 -15.57
N ALA A 152 -21.08 -18.11 -14.33
CA ALA A 152 -19.65 -18.17 -13.97
C ALA A 152 -18.87 -19.26 -14.75
N LYS A 153 -19.51 -20.38 -15.08
CA LYS A 153 -18.90 -21.42 -15.92
C LYS A 153 -18.77 -20.98 -17.37
N LEU A 154 -19.74 -20.20 -17.87
CA LEU A 154 -19.74 -19.64 -19.22
C LEU A 154 -18.71 -18.53 -19.34
N THR A 155 -18.51 -17.68 -18.33
CA THR A 155 -17.43 -16.68 -18.29
C THR A 155 -16.08 -17.34 -18.51
N ARG A 156 -15.74 -18.37 -17.71
CA ARG A 156 -14.47 -19.13 -17.87
C ARG A 156 -14.36 -19.83 -19.23
N TRP A 157 -15.48 -20.29 -19.78
CA TRP A 157 -15.47 -20.87 -21.10
C TRP A 157 -15.19 -19.82 -22.19
N ALA A 158 -15.80 -18.64 -22.11
CA ALA A 158 -15.61 -17.53 -23.05
C ALA A 158 -14.17 -16.99 -22.99
N GLU A 159 -13.54 -16.93 -21.81
CA GLU A 159 -12.13 -16.57 -21.62
C GLU A 159 -11.20 -17.46 -22.46
N SER A 160 -11.50 -18.75 -22.62
CA SER A 160 -10.72 -19.67 -23.46
C SER A 160 -10.75 -19.32 -24.95
N PHE A 161 -11.68 -18.46 -25.37
CA PHE A 161 -11.79 -17.88 -26.72
C PHE A 161 -11.26 -16.45 -26.79
N GLY A 162 -10.73 -15.90 -25.68
CA GLY A 162 -10.28 -14.52 -25.57
C GLY A 162 -11.43 -13.52 -25.53
N VAL A 163 -12.58 -13.92 -24.96
CA VAL A 163 -13.76 -13.08 -24.76
C VAL A 163 -13.97 -12.86 -23.27
N GLU A 164 -13.96 -11.61 -22.84
CA GLU A 164 -14.36 -11.21 -21.50
C GLU A 164 -15.88 -11.09 -21.47
N LEU A 165 -16.52 -12.07 -20.79
CA LEU A 165 -17.97 -12.20 -20.71
C LEU A 165 -18.45 -12.04 -19.28
N HIS A 166 -19.34 -11.08 -19.03
CA HIS A 166 -20.04 -10.90 -17.76
C HIS A 166 -21.54 -11.16 -17.95
N VAL A 167 -22.13 -12.07 -17.18
CA VAL A 167 -23.56 -12.39 -17.25
C VAL A 167 -24.22 -12.00 -15.93
N PHE A 168 -25.11 -11.00 -15.99
CA PHE A 168 -25.89 -10.50 -14.86
C PHE A 168 -27.27 -11.13 -14.86
N VAL A 169 -27.58 -11.91 -13.83
CA VAL A 169 -28.85 -12.64 -13.67
C VAL A 169 -29.77 -11.89 -12.73
N PHE A 170 -30.94 -11.47 -13.20
CA PHE A 170 -31.92 -10.76 -12.38
C PHE A 170 -33.35 -10.83 -12.91
N CYS A 171 -34.32 -10.38 -12.11
CA CYS A 171 -35.73 -10.28 -12.50
C CYS A 171 -36.06 -8.82 -12.87
N ALA A 172 -36.66 -8.59 -14.04
CA ALA A 172 -37.01 -7.25 -14.52
C ALA A 172 -37.99 -6.51 -13.57
N SER A 173 -38.97 -7.22 -13.00
CA SER A 173 -39.91 -6.61 -12.06
C SER A 173 -39.27 -6.21 -10.72
N ASP A 174 -38.27 -6.92 -10.26
CA ASP A 174 -37.51 -6.56 -9.05
C ASP A 174 -36.50 -5.44 -9.35
N TRP A 175 -35.87 -5.47 -10.53
CA TRP A 175 -35.11 -4.34 -11.03
C TRP A 175 -35.96 -3.05 -11.04
N ARG A 176 -37.10 -3.07 -11.71
CA ARG A 176 -38.02 -1.94 -11.80
C ARG A 176 -38.45 -1.40 -10.44
N ALA A 177 -38.65 -2.28 -9.47
CA ALA A 177 -39.01 -1.91 -8.09
C ALA A 177 -37.82 -1.47 -7.20
N GLY A 178 -36.61 -1.39 -7.75
CA GLY A 178 -35.40 -1.01 -7.00
C GLY A 178 -34.98 -2.03 -5.93
N ARG A 179 -35.44 -3.27 -6.02
CA ARG A 179 -35.16 -4.32 -5.02
C ARG A 179 -33.89 -5.10 -5.29
N GLN A 180 -33.07 -4.65 -6.22
CA GLN A 180 -31.81 -5.31 -6.53
C GLN A 180 -30.78 -5.08 -5.41
N ARG A 181 -30.28 -6.16 -4.79
CA ARG A 181 -29.23 -6.18 -3.77
C ARG A 181 -27.85 -6.44 -4.40
N ALA A 182 -27.52 -5.77 -5.46
CA ALA A 182 -26.17 -5.91 -6.01
C ALA A 182 -25.20 -5.08 -5.17
N GLU A 183 -24.17 -5.72 -4.62
CA GLU A 183 -23.05 -5.02 -4.00
C GLU A 183 -22.22 -4.30 -5.07
N VAL A 184 -21.72 -3.12 -4.75
CA VAL A 184 -20.77 -2.41 -5.60
C VAL A 184 -19.46 -3.17 -5.61
N THR A 185 -19.10 -3.75 -6.75
CA THR A 185 -17.83 -4.46 -6.96
C THR A 185 -16.95 -3.72 -7.97
N GLY A 186 -15.76 -4.21 -8.25
CA GLY A 186 -14.91 -3.68 -9.32
C GLY A 186 -15.60 -3.65 -10.69
N GLU A 187 -16.51 -4.60 -10.94
CA GLU A 187 -17.23 -4.83 -12.20
C GLU A 187 -18.68 -4.34 -12.16
N ASN A 188 -19.28 -4.20 -10.98
CA ASN A 188 -20.70 -3.85 -10.81
C ASN A 188 -20.86 -2.56 -10.01
N CYS A 189 -21.61 -1.60 -10.55
CA CYS A 189 -21.94 -0.35 -9.86
C CYS A 189 -22.97 -0.51 -8.72
N GLY A 190 -23.53 -1.70 -8.54
CA GLY A 190 -24.52 -1.99 -7.52
C GLY A 190 -25.77 -1.12 -7.65
N SER A 191 -26.29 -0.65 -6.51
CA SER A 191 -27.45 0.24 -6.43
C SER A 191 -27.13 1.71 -6.70
N ALA A 192 -25.85 2.05 -6.97
CA ALA A 192 -25.42 3.44 -7.15
C ALA A 192 -25.88 4.07 -8.48
N GLN A 193 -26.37 3.27 -9.43
CA GLN A 193 -26.88 3.70 -10.72
C GLN A 193 -28.09 2.85 -11.10
N HIS A 194 -29.28 3.40 -10.97
CA HIS A 194 -30.51 2.72 -11.41
C HIS A 194 -31.04 3.32 -12.70
N PHE A 195 -31.43 4.59 -12.69
CA PHE A 195 -32.02 5.26 -13.84
C PHE A 195 -30.99 5.69 -14.88
N LEU A 196 -29.78 6.06 -14.47
CA LEU A 196 -28.67 6.29 -15.40
C LEU A 196 -28.26 5.01 -16.14
N LEU A 197 -28.30 3.87 -15.45
CA LEU A 197 -28.03 2.57 -16.07
C LEU A 197 -29.18 2.15 -16.99
N LEU A 198 -30.43 2.49 -16.65
CA LEU A 198 -31.60 2.28 -17.50
C LEU A 198 -31.57 3.15 -18.76
N ASP A 199 -31.16 4.44 -18.64
CA ASP A 199 -30.88 5.30 -19.80
C ASP A 199 -29.82 4.69 -20.73
N GLU A 200 -28.70 4.20 -20.14
CA GLU A 200 -27.67 3.50 -20.90
C GLU A 200 -28.20 2.22 -21.56
N PHE A 201 -28.96 1.42 -20.82
CA PHE A 201 -29.57 0.19 -21.34
C PHE A 201 -30.47 0.49 -22.56
N TYR A 202 -31.41 1.38 -22.48
CA TYR A 202 -32.32 1.64 -23.57
C TYR A 202 -31.65 2.19 -24.84
N ARG A 203 -30.56 2.94 -24.71
CA ARG A 203 -29.84 3.50 -25.85
C ARG A 203 -28.73 2.62 -26.41
N THR A 204 -28.23 1.63 -25.65
CA THR A 204 -27.08 0.80 -26.04
C THR A 204 -27.41 -0.67 -26.24
N SER A 205 -28.47 -1.20 -25.61
CA SER A 205 -28.73 -2.64 -25.59
C SER A 205 -29.00 -3.21 -26.96
N ILE A 206 -28.53 -4.46 -27.17
CA ILE A 206 -28.89 -5.32 -28.29
C ILE A 206 -29.72 -6.47 -27.73
N HIS A 207 -30.97 -6.58 -28.15
CA HIS A 207 -31.83 -7.71 -27.81
C HIS A 207 -31.32 -8.97 -28.51
N LEU A 208 -30.88 -9.96 -27.73
CA LEU A 208 -30.34 -11.21 -28.25
C LEU A 208 -31.43 -12.28 -28.42
N ALA A 209 -32.33 -12.38 -27.44
CA ALA A 209 -33.39 -13.37 -27.43
C ALA A 209 -34.47 -13.04 -26.38
N GLY A 210 -35.66 -13.60 -26.56
CA GLY A 210 -36.72 -13.51 -25.56
C GLY A 210 -37.78 -12.44 -25.81
N ALA A 211 -38.37 -11.95 -24.75
CA ALA A 211 -39.39 -10.91 -24.78
C ALA A 211 -38.80 -9.55 -25.16
N TRP A 212 -39.59 -8.74 -25.91
CA TRP A 212 -39.14 -7.41 -26.32
C TRP A 212 -39.41 -6.34 -25.25
N PRO A 213 -38.60 -5.27 -25.16
CA PRO A 213 -38.86 -4.20 -24.21
C PRO A 213 -40.23 -3.51 -24.46
N MET A 214 -41.07 -3.46 -23.45
CA MET A 214 -42.35 -2.77 -23.48
C MET A 214 -42.14 -1.26 -23.78
N TRP A 215 -41.03 -0.71 -23.32
CA TRP A 215 -40.63 0.67 -23.51
C TRP A 215 -40.59 1.10 -24.99
N TRP A 216 -40.35 0.20 -25.94
CA TRP A 216 -40.36 0.47 -27.38
C TRP A 216 -41.73 0.94 -27.91
N LEU A 217 -42.82 0.52 -27.24
CA LEU A 217 -44.16 0.78 -27.70
C LEU A 217 -44.82 2.03 -27.08
N ILE A 218 -44.20 2.58 -26.02
CA ILE A 218 -44.79 3.77 -25.36
C ILE A 218 -44.23 5.03 -26.03
N PRO A 219 -45.08 5.98 -26.48
CA PRO A 219 -44.62 7.23 -27.08
C PRO A 219 -43.76 8.07 -26.17
N PRO A 220 -42.72 8.75 -26.69
CA PRO A 220 -41.86 9.62 -25.86
C PRO A 220 -42.65 10.71 -25.11
N GLU A 221 -43.74 11.21 -25.67
CA GLU A 221 -44.62 12.23 -25.09
C GLU A 221 -45.46 11.69 -23.92
N GLN A 222 -45.63 10.36 -23.86
CA GLN A 222 -46.41 9.64 -22.83
C GLN A 222 -45.52 8.99 -21.76
N GLU A 223 -44.27 9.31 -21.71
CA GLU A 223 -43.32 8.73 -20.72
C GLU A 223 -43.79 8.98 -19.28
N ALA A 224 -44.39 10.14 -18.98
CA ALA A 224 -44.94 10.46 -17.68
C ALA A 224 -46.20 9.60 -17.34
N ASN A 225 -46.93 9.10 -18.33
CA ASN A 225 -48.11 8.25 -18.17
C ASN A 225 -47.82 6.79 -18.55
N TYR A 226 -46.57 6.38 -18.46
CA TYR A 226 -46.07 5.08 -18.94
C TYR A 226 -46.93 3.90 -18.46
N ASP A 227 -47.23 3.83 -17.18
CA ASP A 227 -47.97 2.72 -16.57
C ASP A 227 -49.43 2.63 -17.04
N ASP A 228 -50.05 3.76 -17.30
CA ASP A 228 -51.40 3.80 -17.83
C ASP A 228 -51.42 3.35 -19.30
N CYS A 229 -50.47 3.85 -20.12
CA CYS A 229 -50.29 3.38 -21.49
C CYS A 229 -50.02 1.89 -21.59
N MET A 230 -49.09 1.38 -20.74
CA MET A 230 -48.80 -0.05 -20.70
C MET A 230 -50.03 -0.87 -20.35
N ARG A 231 -50.79 -0.49 -19.30
CA ARG A 231 -52.03 -1.17 -18.92
C ARG A 231 -53.03 -1.20 -20.06
N LYS A 232 -53.29 -0.05 -20.75
CA LYS A 232 -54.15 0.02 -21.92
C LYS A 232 -53.71 -0.95 -23.03
N LEU A 233 -52.41 -1.05 -23.34
CA LEU A 233 -51.89 -1.97 -24.35
C LEU A 233 -52.15 -3.43 -24.01
N VAL A 234 -52.04 -3.80 -22.72
CA VAL A 234 -52.20 -5.20 -22.27
C VAL A 234 -53.69 -5.53 -22.07
N ASP A 235 -54.47 -4.69 -21.38
CA ASP A 235 -55.87 -4.96 -21.00
C ASP A 235 -56.80 -4.98 -22.23
N PHE A 236 -56.55 -4.08 -23.18
CA PHE A 236 -57.24 -4.11 -24.46
C PHE A 236 -56.68 -5.09 -25.47
N ARG A 237 -55.72 -5.94 -25.04
CA ARG A 237 -55.11 -7.01 -25.84
C ARG A 237 -54.47 -6.54 -27.15
N PHE A 238 -53.99 -5.31 -27.23
CA PHE A 238 -53.16 -4.85 -28.34
C PHE A 238 -51.86 -5.61 -28.45
N VAL A 239 -51.29 -5.97 -27.30
CA VAL A 239 -50.12 -6.82 -27.12
C VAL A 239 -50.40 -7.95 -26.16
N ARG A 240 -49.60 -9.03 -26.23
CA ARG A 240 -49.59 -10.06 -25.21
C ARG A 240 -48.50 -9.76 -24.15
N ALA A 241 -48.87 -9.80 -22.89
CA ALA A 241 -47.93 -9.49 -21.81
C ALA A 241 -46.69 -10.40 -21.82
N GLU A 242 -46.84 -11.65 -22.22
CA GLU A 242 -45.77 -12.65 -22.31
C GLU A 242 -44.73 -12.40 -23.41
N ASP A 243 -45.08 -11.53 -24.41
CA ASP A 243 -44.19 -11.17 -25.50
C ASP A 243 -43.29 -9.98 -25.16
N TYR A 244 -43.55 -9.30 -24.07
CA TYR A 244 -42.85 -8.07 -23.66
C TYR A 244 -42.33 -8.12 -22.25
N ILE A 245 -41.15 -7.51 -22.05
CA ILE A 245 -40.50 -7.34 -20.75
C ILE A 245 -40.51 -5.84 -20.39
N ASP A 246 -40.74 -5.54 -19.12
CA ASP A 246 -40.89 -4.18 -18.66
C ASP A 246 -39.87 -3.80 -17.56
N PHE A 247 -38.98 -2.88 -17.92
CA PHE A 247 -38.01 -2.26 -16.99
C PHE A 247 -38.50 -0.90 -16.46
N GLY A 248 -39.67 -0.40 -16.92
CA GLY A 248 -40.24 0.87 -16.55
C GLY A 248 -39.78 2.06 -17.40
N PRO A 249 -40.34 3.25 -17.11
CA PRO A 249 -39.93 4.51 -17.71
C PRO A 249 -38.59 4.99 -17.20
N VAL A 250 -37.92 5.90 -17.91
CA VAL A 250 -36.80 6.65 -17.40
C VAL A 250 -37.31 8.00 -16.87
N PRO A 251 -37.50 8.15 -15.54
CA PRO A 251 -37.97 9.40 -14.96
C PRO A 251 -36.86 10.46 -14.93
N THR A 252 -37.17 11.64 -14.39
CA THR A 252 -36.14 12.58 -13.99
C THR A 252 -35.19 11.92 -13.01
N ILE A 253 -33.91 11.91 -13.35
CA ILE A 253 -32.89 11.21 -12.55
C ILE A 253 -32.71 11.93 -11.21
N PRO A 254 -32.76 11.22 -10.08
CA PRO A 254 -32.47 11.79 -8.77
C PRO A 254 -31.03 12.30 -8.67
N GLU A 255 -30.84 13.42 -8.00
CA GLU A 255 -29.50 14.06 -7.88
C GLU A 255 -28.49 13.15 -7.18
N GLU A 256 -28.95 12.32 -6.25
CA GLU A 256 -28.14 11.33 -5.54
C GLU A 256 -27.53 10.28 -6.48
N GLU A 257 -28.21 9.97 -7.57
CA GLU A 257 -27.73 8.98 -8.55
C GLU A 257 -26.57 9.53 -9.38
N PHE A 258 -26.56 10.83 -9.68
CA PHE A 258 -25.40 11.47 -10.33
C PHE A 258 -24.15 11.39 -9.47
N LEU A 259 -24.30 11.52 -8.16
CA LEU A 259 -23.18 11.35 -7.22
C LEU A 259 -22.62 9.94 -7.29
N GLY A 260 -23.47 8.90 -7.26
CA GLY A 260 -23.10 7.51 -7.36
C GLY A 260 -22.37 7.15 -8.64
N ALA A 261 -22.99 7.55 -9.72
CA ALA A 261 -22.44 7.34 -11.05
C ALA A 261 -21.09 8.04 -11.23
N GLY A 262 -20.99 9.28 -10.76
CA GLY A 262 -19.76 10.07 -10.85
C GLY A 262 -18.62 9.47 -10.05
N VAL A 263 -18.86 9.04 -8.80
CA VAL A 263 -17.88 8.34 -7.96
C VAL A 263 -17.36 7.08 -8.66
N TRP A 264 -18.25 6.30 -9.25
CA TRP A 264 -17.90 5.10 -10.00
C TRP A 264 -17.03 5.40 -11.23
N GLN A 265 -17.42 6.41 -12.03
CA GLN A 265 -16.65 6.78 -13.22
C GLN A 265 -15.28 7.37 -12.85
N LEU A 266 -15.17 8.14 -11.77
CA LEU A 266 -13.87 8.60 -11.27
C LEU A 266 -12.99 7.43 -10.82
N TYR A 267 -13.56 6.45 -10.11
CA TYR A 267 -12.83 5.27 -9.66
C TYR A 267 -12.24 4.48 -10.84
N LYS A 268 -13.05 4.24 -11.90
CA LYS A 268 -12.58 3.57 -13.13
C LYS A 268 -11.67 4.46 -13.99
N GLY A 269 -11.88 5.77 -13.97
CA GLY A 269 -11.12 6.72 -14.79
C GLY A 269 -9.64 6.85 -14.43
N ILE A 270 -9.25 6.43 -13.22
CA ILE A 270 -7.84 6.41 -12.81
C ILE A 270 -7.05 5.39 -13.63
N ASP A 271 -7.62 4.22 -13.91
CA ASP A 271 -6.97 3.11 -14.59
C ASP A 271 -7.31 3.03 -16.10
N ALA A 272 -8.53 3.46 -16.47
CA ALA A 272 -9.06 3.43 -17.84
C ALA A 272 -9.74 4.76 -18.20
N PRO A 273 -8.99 5.83 -18.49
CA PRO A 273 -9.53 7.19 -18.55
C PRO A 273 -10.48 7.46 -19.72
N TRP A 274 -10.27 6.89 -20.90
CA TRP A 274 -10.96 7.30 -22.13
C TRP A 274 -12.48 7.14 -22.08
N LYS A 275 -12.95 5.95 -21.69
CA LYS A 275 -14.40 5.67 -21.54
C LYS A 275 -14.98 6.42 -20.33
N SER A 276 -14.22 6.51 -19.24
CA SER A 276 -14.68 7.11 -18.00
C SER A 276 -14.83 8.63 -18.10
N ILE A 277 -13.93 9.32 -18.79
CA ILE A 277 -14.03 10.76 -19.04
C ILE A 277 -15.31 11.09 -19.81
N LEU A 278 -15.60 10.35 -20.89
CA LEU A 278 -16.82 10.55 -21.68
C LEU A 278 -18.09 10.38 -20.83
N LYS A 279 -18.14 9.34 -20.01
CA LYS A 279 -19.27 9.09 -19.10
C LYS A 279 -19.35 10.11 -17.96
N LEU A 280 -18.23 10.51 -17.37
CA LEU A 280 -18.18 11.51 -16.31
C LEU A 280 -18.71 12.86 -16.79
N LEU A 281 -18.30 13.26 -18.00
CA LEU A 281 -18.79 14.51 -18.62
C LEU A 281 -20.26 14.44 -18.99
N LEU A 282 -20.77 13.27 -19.42
CA LEU A 282 -22.20 13.08 -19.63
C LEU A 282 -23.00 13.21 -18.33
N ILE A 283 -22.49 12.65 -17.23
CA ILE A 283 -23.11 12.80 -15.90
C ILE A 283 -23.11 14.26 -15.47
N GLU A 284 -22.03 15.00 -15.67
CA GLU A 284 -21.95 16.43 -15.38
C GLU A 284 -22.94 17.21 -16.25
N CYS A 285 -23.05 16.89 -17.55
CA CYS A 285 -24.00 17.49 -18.47
C CYS A 285 -25.44 17.28 -17.99
N TYR A 286 -25.84 16.06 -17.70
CA TYR A 286 -27.17 15.72 -17.19
C TYR A 286 -27.50 16.42 -15.87
N ALA A 287 -26.54 16.47 -14.95
CA ALA A 287 -26.72 17.14 -13.67
C ALA A 287 -26.88 18.67 -13.77
N ARG A 288 -26.31 19.28 -14.82
CA ARG A 288 -26.42 20.74 -15.06
C ARG A 288 -27.56 21.15 -15.98
N THR A 289 -28.08 20.22 -16.82
CA THR A 289 -29.18 20.47 -17.76
C THR A 289 -30.45 19.75 -17.33
N THR A 290 -30.80 19.87 -16.05
CA THR A 290 -32.03 19.28 -15.50
C THR A 290 -33.26 19.72 -16.28
N GLY A 291 -34.06 18.74 -16.76
CA GLY A 291 -35.24 19.00 -17.59
C GLY A 291 -35.02 18.82 -19.09
N GLU A 292 -33.81 18.72 -19.58
CA GLU A 292 -33.55 18.30 -20.96
C GLU A 292 -33.75 16.79 -21.12
N PRO A 293 -34.20 16.33 -22.30
CA PRO A 293 -34.40 14.90 -22.56
C PRO A 293 -33.08 14.13 -22.48
N LEU A 294 -33.11 12.93 -21.88
CA LEU A 294 -31.96 12.03 -21.83
C LEU A 294 -31.68 11.45 -23.22
N LEU A 295 -30.49 10.88 -23.42
CA LEU A 295 -30.08 10.28 -24.69
C LEU A 295 -30.97 9.09 -25.09
N SER A 296 -31.48 8.31 -24.15
CA SER A 296 -32.46 7.26 -24.44
C SER A 296 -33.75 7.83 -25.01
N SER A 297 -34.24 8.93 -24.44
CA SER A 297 -35.42 9.66 -24.96
C SER A 297 -35.18 10.23 -26.38
N GLU A 298 -33.99 10.77 -26.65
CA GLU A 298 -33.61 11.24 -27.99
C GLU A 298 -33.55 10.08 -28.99
N PHE A 299 -32.97 8.98 -28.61
CA PHE A 299 -32.94 7.75 -29.41
C PHE A 299 -34.36 7.27 -29.73
N LYS A 300 -35.23 7.18 -28.75
CA LYS A 300 -36.62 6.77 -28.91
C LYS A 300 -37.38 7.71 -29.86
N ARG A 301 -37.26 9.03 -29.66
CA ARG A 301 -37.86 10.04 -30.56
C ARG A 301 -37.39 9.90 -31.99
N ALA A 302 -36.12 9.67 -32.22
CA ALA A 302 -35.55 9.47 -33.54
C ALA A 302 -36.17 8.24 -34.24
N VAL A 303 -36.29 7.10 -33.55
CA VAL A 303 -36.91 5.88 -34.07
C VAL A 303 -38.40 6.11 -34.38
N PHE A 304 -39.13 6.83 -33.53
CA PHE A 304 -40.53 7.19 -33.77
C PHE A 304 -40.69 8.09 -35.03
N ARG A 305 -39.76 9.01 -35.27
CA ARG A 305 -39.70 9.85 -36.45
C ARG A 305 -39.32 9.07 -37.73
N GLY A 306 -38.87 7.81 -37.60
CA GLY A 306 -38.51 6.95 -38.71
C GLY A 306 -37.03 6.90 -39.03
N GLU A 307 -36.20 7.46 -38.15
CA GLU A 307 -34.74 7.28 -38.21
C GLU A 307 -34.40 5.87 -37.76
N THR A 308 -33.73 5.10 -38.63
CA THR A 308 -33.33 3.71 -38.35
C THR A 308 -31.88 3.44 -38.76
N ASP A 309 -31.16 4.49 -39.18
CA ASP A 309 -29.75 4.37 -39.53
C ASP A 309 -28.88 4.22 -38.28
N ALA A 310 -28.15 3.15 -38.21
CA ALA A 310 -27.31 2.86 -37.05
C ALA A 310 -26.10 3.81 -36.93
N ASP A 311 -25.71 4.56 -37.96
CA ASP A 311 -24.62 5.56 -37.85
C ASP A 311 -25.10 6.79 -37.07
N SER A 312 -26.27 7.31 -37.38
CA SER A 312 -26.86 8.46 -36.70
C SER A 312 -27.34 8.13 -35.29
N LEU A 313 -27.79 6.88 -35.09
CA LEU A 313 -28.27 6.36 -33.80
C LEU A 313 -27.16 5.62 -32.96
N ASP A 314 -25.90 5.80 -33.37
CA ASP A 314 -24.78 5.22 -32.58
C ASP A 314 -24.70 5.90 -31.21
N PRO A 315 -24.69 5.12 -30.11
CA PRO A 315 -24.65 5.67 -28.75
C PRO A 315 -23.51 6.64 -28.48
N TYR A 316 -22.31 6.40 -29.06
CA TYR A 316 -21.16 7.28 -28.87
C TYR A 316 -21.23 8.53 -29.73
N VAL A 317 -21.83 8.44 -30.91
CA VAL A 317 -22.11 9.63 -31.76
C VAL A 317 -23.12 10.53 -31.08
N MET A 318 -24.20 9.95 -30.53
CA MET A 318 -25.22 10.70 -29.79
C MET A 318 -24.62 11.33 -28.52
N LEU A 319 -23.83 10.59 -27.78
CA LEU A 319 -23.12 11.10 -26.58
C LEU A 319 -22.21 12.28 -26.95
N TYR A 320 -21.38 12.12 -28.00
CA TYR A 320 -20.51 13.19 -28.47
C TYR A 320 -21.30 14.43 -28.89
N GLY A 321 -22.37 14.26 -29.66
CA GLY A 321 -23.24 15.38 -30.10
C GLY A 321 -23.85 16.16 -28.94
N ARG A 322 -24.28 15.45 -27.86
CA ARG A 322 -24.80 16.08 -26.66
C ARG A 322 -23.70 16.89 -25.95
N LEU A 323 -22.50 16.30 -25.77
CA LEU A 323 -21.38 16.97 -25.11
C LEU A 323 -20.85 18.16 -25.93
N GLU A 324 -20.77 18.04 -27.26
CA GLU A 324 -20.39 19.14 -28.15
C GLU A 324 -21.37 20.31 -28.04
N GLY A 325 -22.67 20.02 -28.04
CA GLY A 325 -23.70 21.04 -27.86
C GLY A 325 -23.66 21.73 -26.49
N TRP A 326 -23.39 20.95 -25.41
CA TRP A 326 -23.30 21.49 -24.06
C TRP A 326 -22.03 22.32 -23.84
N LEU A 327 -20.90 21.93 -24.42
CA LEU A 327 -19.61 22.63 -24.33
C LEU A 327 -19.43 23.69 -25.45
N ALA A 328 -20.47 24.44 -25.78
CA ALA A 328 -20.38 25.52 -26.78
C ALA A 328 -19.74 26.77 -26.15
N GLY A 329 -18.49 27.12 -26.54
CA GLY A 329 -17.80 28.34 -26.10
C GLY A 329 -16.28 28.23 -26.10
N PRO A 330 -15.52 29.34 -26.19
CA PRO A 330 -14.07 29.32 -26.27
C PRO A 330 -13.39 28.91 -24.98
N GLU A 331 -13.98 29.15 -23.80
CA GLU A 331 -13.41 28.82 -22.48
C GLU A 331 -13.34 27.32 -22.22
N VAL A 332 -14.08 26.53 -23.00
CA VAL A 332 -14.17 25.05 -22.82
C VAL A 332 -13.54 24.25 -23.96
N ALA A 333 -12.84 24.93 -24.89
CA ALA A 333 -12.21 24.31 -26.05
C ALA A 333 -11.26 23.15 -25.70
N SER A 334 -10.53 23.27 -24.60
CA SER A 334 -9.62 22.20 -24.12
C SER A 334 -10.37 20.95 -23.64
N ARG A 335 -11.54 21.11 -23.03
CA ARG A 335 -12.40 19.98 -22.62
C ARG A 335 -13.02 19.31 -23.85
N LEU A 336 -13.42 20.07 -24.87
CA LEU A 336 -13.93 19.52 -26.11
C LEU A 336 -12.85 18.74 -26.88
N ASP A 337 -11.60 19.23 -26.92
CA ASP A 337 -10.48 18.49 -27.50
C ASP A 337 -10.22 17.18 -26.73
N LEU A 338 -10.26 17.22 -25.41
CA LEU A 338 -10.14 16.01 -24.58
C LEU A 338 -11.24 14.97 -24.89
N ILE A 339 -12.49 15.41 -25.09
CA ILE A 339 -13.61 14.54 -25.49
C ILE A 339 -13.33 13.90 -26.86
N ARG A 340 -12.90 14.69 -27.83
CA ARG A 340 -12.57 14.21 -29.17
C ARG A 340 -11.45 13.19 -29.17
N ARG A 341 -10.36 13.48 -28.47
CA ARG A 341 -9.22 12.54 -28.25
C ARG A 341 -9.69 11.27 -27.51
N SER A 342 -10.50 11.41 -26.46
CA SER A 342 -11.04 10.28 -25.70
C SER A 342 -11.92 9.36 -26.55
N LEU A 343 -12.77 9.95 -27.39
CA LEU A 343 -13.64 9.18 -28.31
C LEU A 343 -12.81 8.48 -29.39
N TYR A 344 -11.84 9.17 -30.00
CA TYR A 344 -10.94 8.60 -31.00
C TYR A 344 -10.14 7.42 -30.44
N LEU A 345 -9.51 7.59 -29.27
CA LEU A 345 -8.74 6.56 -28.61
C LEU A 345 -9.61 5.40 -28.09
N LYS A 346 -10.85 5.68 -27.66
CA LYS A 346 -11.82 4.63 -27.30
C LYS A 346 -12.27 3.83 -28.52
N ALA A 347 -12.44 4.47 -29.67
CA ALA A 347 -12.74 3.77 -30.91
C ALA A 347 -11.59 2.83 -31.33
N GLY A 348 -10.34 3.22 -31.07
CA GLY A 348 -9.17 2.36 -31.27
C GLY A 348 -8.85 2.01 -32.71
N LEU A 349 -9.28 2.85 -33.68
CA LEU A 349 -9.09 2.64 -35.12
C LEU A 349 -8.03 3.60 -35.65
N PRO A 350 -6.85 3.12 -36.09
CA PRO A 350 -5.81 3.97 -36.68
C PRO A 350 -6.22 4.36 -38.10
N LEU A 351 -6.73 5.60 -38.29
CA LEU A 351 -7.21 6.07 -39.58
C LEU A 351 -6.11 6.36 -40.62
N THR A 352 -4.88 6.53 -40.23
CA THR A 352 -3.72 6.74 -41.11
C THR A 352 -3.21 5.46 -41.75
N ARG A 353 -3.58 4.28 -41.22
CA ARG A 353 -3.19 2.98 -41.76
C ARG A 353 -4.22 2.51 -42.82
N SER A 354 -3.72 2.06 -43.98
CA SER A 354 -4.55 1.73 -45.15
C SER A 354 -5.34 0.40 -45.05
N GLU A 355 -5.08 -0.45 -44.06
CA GLU A 355 -5.63 -1.79 -43.95
C GLU A 355 -6.62 -1.93 -42.78
N VAL A 356 -7.83 -1.42 -42.92
CA VAL A 356 -8.95 -1.77 -42.03
C VAL A 356 -9.91 -2.69 -42.77
N SER A 357 -9.52 -3.94 -42.91
CA SER A 357 -10.37 -5.01 -43.45
C SER A 357 -11.41 -5.41 -42.41
N GLY A 358 -12.70 -5.32 -42.74
CA GLY A 358 -13.82 -5.79 -41.92
C GLY A 358 -14.60 -4.69 -41.15
N GLU A 359 -13.98 -3.56 -40.80
CA GLU A 359 -14.61 -2.48 -40.04
C GLU A 359 -14.89 -1.20 -40.82
N GLN A 360 -15.22 -1.35 -42.11
CA GLN A 360 -15.39 -0.21 -43.06
C GLN A 360 -16.38 0.85 -42.54
N TRP A 361 -17.44 0.45 -41.84
CA TRP A 361 -18.45 1.41 -41.34
C TRP A 361 -17.88 2.26 -40.18
N ARG A 362 -17.14 1.67 -39.23
CA ARG A 362 -16.53 2.40 -38.12
C ARG A 362 -15.49 3.40 -38.64
N ALA A 363 -14.63 2.98 -39.55
CA ALA A 363 -13.62 3.84 -40.15
C ALA A 363 -14.27 4.98 -40.94
N ARG A 364 -15.35 4.72 -41.69
CA ARG A 364 -16.11 5.74 -42.40
C ARG A 364 -16.73 6.76 -41.45
N LEU A 365 -17.43 6.29 -40.42
CA LEU A 365 -18.08 7.14 -39.42
C LEU A 365 -17.06 7.99 -38.64
N LEU A 366 -15.97 7.40 -38.21
CA LEU A 366 -14.92 8.11 -37.49
C LEU A 366 -14.23 9.16 -38.40
N ARG A 367 -13.98 8.86 -39.70
CA ARG A 367 -13.44 9.84 -40.66
C ARG A 367 -14.38 11.01 -40.83
N GLN A 368 -15.68 10.79 -40.92
CA GLN A 368 -16.67 11.88 -41.02
C GLN A 368 -16.61 12.80 -39.79
N MET A 369 -16.48 12.23 -38.60
CA MET A 369 -16.34 12.98 -37.35
C MET A 369 -15.04 13.77 -37.31
N VAL A 370 -13.90 13.13 -37.62
CA VAL A 370 -12.59 13.77 -37.66
C VAL A 370 -12.53 14.94 -38.65
N THR A 371 -13.13 14.79 -39.83
CA THR A 371 -13.27 15.87 -40.83
C THR A 371 -14.07 17.04 -40.26
N ARG A 372 -15.18 16.76 -39.58
CA ARG A 372 -15.98 17.77 -38.88
C ARG A 372 -15.24 18.48 -37.78
N TRP A 373 -14.34 17.77 -37.05
CA TRP A 373 -13.49 18.34 -35.99
C TRP A 373 -12.40 19.26 -36.53
N GLY A 374 -12.09 19.18 -37.84
CA GLY A 374 -11.00 19.92 -38.47
C GLY A 374 -9.61 19.46 -38.08
N TRP A 375 -9.46 18.20 -37.66
CA TRP A 375 -8.16 17.67 -37.32
C TRP A 375 -7.25 17.49 -38.53
N SER A 376 -5.96 17.85 -38.35
CA SER A 376 -4.92 17.63 -39.36
C SER A 376 -4.44 16.19 -39.34
N GLU A 377 -3.78 15.79 -40.43
CA GLU A 377 -3.12 14.47 -40.50
C GLU A 377 -2.04 14.28 -39.43
N CYS A 378 -1.41 15.37 -38.98
CA CYS A 378 -0.41 15.33 -37.89
C CYS A 378 -1.05 14.86 -36.56
N ILE A 379 -2.24 15.36 -36.21
CA ILE A 379 -2.96 14.94 -34.99
C ILE A 379 -3.35 13.47 -35.10
N LEU A 380 -3.80 13.04 -36.27
CA LEU A 380 -4.15 11.65 -36.51
C LEU A 380 -2.94 10.74 -36.40
N ALA A 381 -1.83 11.11 -37.02
CA ALA A 381 -0.58 10.35 -36.94
C ALA A 381 -0.07 10.23 -35.48
N GLU A 382 -0.12 11.33 -34.71
CA GLU A 382 0.21 11.34 -33.29
C GLU A 382 -0.61 10.33 -32.50
N LEU A 383 -1.92 10.30 -32.70
CA LEU A 383 -2.85 9.42 -31.99
C LEU A 383 -2.76 7.96 -32.46
N ASP A 384 -2.54 7.73 -33.75
CA ASP A 384 -2.42 6.40 -34.35
C ASP A 384 -1.08 5.74 -34.03
N GLU A 385 -0.04 6.52 -33.81
CA GLU A 385 1.28 6.06 -33.39
C GLU A 385 1.40 5.89 -31.87
N ARG A 386 0.28 5.74 -31.16
CA ARG A 386 0.24 5.53 -29.70
C ARG A 386 1.21 4.45 -29.19
N GLN A 387 1.55 3.47 -30.02
CA GLN A 387 2.57 2.46 -29.72
C GLN A 387 3.99 3.05 -29.64
N ARG A 388 4.20 4.24 -30.20
CA ARG A 388 5.47 4.98 -30.24
C ARG A 388 5.45 6.21 -29.33
N TRP A 389 4.38 6.40 -28.55
CA TRP A 389 4.34 7.50 -27.59
C TRP A 389 5.48 7.38 -26.61
N ARG A 390 6.08 8.52 -26.35
CA ARG A 390 7.18 8.67 -25.43
C ARG A 390 6.68 9.14 -24.06
N ALA A 391 7.54 9.06 -23.06
CA ALA A 391 7.20 9.48 -21.69
C ALA A 391 6.69 10.94 -21.64
N GLU A 392 7.25 11.83 -22.46
CA GLU A 392 6.87 13.25 -22.51
C GLU A 392 5.45 13.45 -23.04
N ASP A 393 5.06 12.69 -24.08
CA ASP A 393 3.74 12.73 -24.67
C ASP A 393 2.68 12.28 -23.65
N VAL A 394 2.98 11.18 -22.97
CA VAL A 394 2.13 10.60 -21.92
C VAL A 394 2.00 11.53 -20.71
N VAL A 395 3.09 12.18 -20.28
CA VAL A 395 3.05 13.14 -19.16
C VAL A 395 2.14 14.33 -19.49
N THR A 396 2.22 14.83 -20.72
CA THR A 396 1.40 15.98 -21.17
C THR A 396 -0.09 15.61 -21.18
N LEU A 397 -0.42 14.48 -21.78
CA LEU A 397 -1.80 14.00 -21.84
C LEU A 397 -2.36 13.64 -20.48
N ARG A 398 -1.56 12.97 -19.64
CA ARG A 398 -1.92 12.66 -18.26
C ARG A 398 -2.28 13.90 -17.46
N ARG A 399 -1.52 15.00 -17.62
CA ARG A 399 -1.82 16.27 -16.92
C ARG A 399 -3.24 16.74 -17.24
N THR A 400 -3.66 16.68 -18.52
CA THR A 400 -5.01 17.06 -18.94
C THR A 400 -6.08 16.15 -18.32
N ILE A 401 -5.84 14.83 -18.31
CA ILE A 401 -6.73 13.84 -17.70
C ILE A 401 -6.88 14.08 -16.19
N VAL A 402 -5.76 14.25 -15.47
CA VAL A 402 -5.77 14.48 -14.02
C VAL A 402 -6.52 15.77 -13.67
N ASN A 403 -6.36 16.82 -14.46
CA ASN A 403 -7.11 18.07 -14.28
C ASN A 403 -8.62 17.83 -14.41
N GLU A 404 -9.06 17.07 -15.42
CA GLU A 404 -10.47 16.75 -15.63
C GLU A 404 -11.04 15.86 -14.53
N LEU A 405 -10.32 14.80 -14.11
CA LEU A 405 -10.74 13.95 -13.00
C LEU A 405 -10.80 14.73 -11.67
N THR A 406 -9.87 15.66 -11.46
CA THR A 406 -9.89 16.55 -10.30
C THR A 406 -11.07 17.51 -10.33
N HIS A 407 -11.42 18.03 -11.51
CA HIS A 407 -12.62 18.86 -11.70
C HIS A 407 -13.89 18.06 -11.34
N GLY A 408 -14.02 16.85 -11.88
CA GLY A 408 -15.13 15.95 -11.56
C GLY A 408 -15.20 15.62 -10.07
N TYR A 409 -14.08 15.35 -9.42
CA TYR A 409 -14.04 15.10 -7.97
C TYR A 409 -14.52 16.31 -7.15
N ARG A 410 -14.13 17.53 -7.53
CA ARG A 410 -14.59 18.75 -6.85
C ARG A 410 -16.10 18.94 -7.01
N LEU A 411 -16.63 18.70 -8.20
CA LEU A 411 -18.06 18.75 -8.46
C LEU A 411 -18.82 17.76 -7.58
N LEU A 412 -18.40 16.49 -7.57
CA LEU A 412 -19.02 15.45 -6.76
C LEU A 412 -18.89 15.72 -5.26
N SER A 413 -17.76 16.27 -4.81
CA SER A 413 -17.58 16.67 -3.41
C SER A 413 -18.52 17.82 -2.99
N LYS A 414 -18.86 18.72 -3.94
CA LYS A 414 -19.88 19.76 -3.72
C LYS A 414 -21.26 19.13 -3.63
N MET A 415 -21.64 18.28 -4.58
CA MET A 415 -22.93 17.56 -4.58
C MET A 415 -23.09 16.70 -3.31
N ALA A 416 -22.05 16.02 -2.87
CA ALA A 416 -22.08 15.22 -1.66
C ALA A 416 -22.36 16.04 -0.39
N ARG A 417 -21.89 17.29 -0.33
CA ARG A 417 -22.18 18.20 0.79
C ARG A 417 -23.61 18.70 0.77
N GLU A 418 -24.16 18.93 -0.43
CA GLU A 418 -25.52 19.48 -0.61
C GLU A 418 -26.61 18.38 -0.43
N HIS A 419 -26.34 17.13 -0.85
CA HIS A 419 -27.34 16.06 -0.94
C HIS A 419 -26.95 14.74 -0.25
N GLY A 420 -25.77 14.66 0.36
CA GLY A 420 -25.16 13.40 0.84
C GLY A 420 -25.96 12.60 1.88
N GLN A 421 -26.93 13.22 2.59
CA GLN A 421 -27.79 12.49 3.54
C GLN A 421 -28.87 11.62 2.88
N ARG A 422 -29.15 11.87 1.60
CA ARG A 422 -30.16 11.13 0.81
C ARG A 422 -29.52 10.14 -0.16
N ALA A 423 -28.23 10.24 -0.38
CA ALA A 423 -27.54 9.41 -1.35
C ALA A 423 -27.38 7.97 -0.86
N ALA A 424 -27.59 6.99 -1.74
CA ALA A 424 -27.33 5.57 -1.48
C ALA A 424 -25.85 5.25 -1.29
N ILE A 425 -24.95 6.26 -1.41
CA ILE A 425 -23.51 6.13 -1.27
C ILE A 425 -23.13 6.33 0.17
N SER A 426 -22.39 5.37 0.72
CA SER A 426 -21.84 5.51 2.06
C SER A 426 -20.69 6.53 2.10
N ALA A 427 -20.50 7.18 3.24
CA ALA A 427 -19.33 8.02 3.49
C ALA A 427 -18.00 7.23 3.26
N ASN A 428 -18.04 5.92 3.45
CA ASN A 428 -16.92 5.02 3.18
C ASN A 428 -16.55 4.97 1.69
N ASP A 429 -17.52 4.98 0.76
CA ASP A 429 -17.23 4.93 -0.68
C ASP A 429 -16.58 6.22 -1.17
N ILE A 430 -16.99 7.37 -0.63
CA ILE A 430 -16.38 8.68 -0.92
C ILE A 430 -14.94 8.72 -0.36
N ASN A 431 -14.74 8.23 0.85
CA ASN A 431 -13.42 8.15 1.45
C ASN A 431 -12.50 7.20 0.66
N LEU A 432 -13.01 6.08 0.21
CA LEU A 432 -12.28 5.09 -0.59
C LEU A 432 -11.87 5.69 -1.95
N LEU A 433 -12.77 6.40 -2.62
CA LEU A 433 -12.44 7.15 -3.83
C LEU A 433 -11.37 8.22 -3.55
N GLY A 434 -11.54 8.98 -2.48
CA GLY A 434 -10.55 9.99 -2.06
C GLY A 434 -9.17 9.37 -1.85
N ARG A 435 -9.09 8.22 -1.20
CA ARG A 435 -7.82 7.49 -0.99
C ARG A 435 -7.24 6.96 -2.31
N LYS A 436 -8.06 6.45 -3.22
CA LYS A 436 -7.59 6.01 -4.55
C LYS A 436 -7.04 7.17 -5.36
N LEU A 437 -7.73 8.31 -5.39
CA LEU A 437 -7.26 9.54 -6.05
C LEU A 437 -5.97 10.06 -5.40
N TYR A 438 -5.91 10.02 -4.07
CA TYR A 438 -4.72 10.41 -3.32
C TYR A 438 -3.54 9.49 -3.67
N ALA A 439 -3.75 8.17 -3.65
CA ALA A 439 -2.73 7.20 -4.03
C ALA A 439 -2.27 7.36 -5.49
N ALA A 440 -3.16 7.70 -6.41
CA ALA A 440 -2.82 7.84 -7.84
C ALA A 440 -2.14 9.17 -8.17
N PHE A 441 -2.58 10.28 -7.57
CA PHE A 441 -2.25 11.63 -8.05
C PHE A 441 -1.55 12.54 -7.05
N GLN A 442 -1.61 12.25 -5.75
CA GLN A 442 -0.96 13.09 -4.75
C GLN A 442 0.57 13.01 -4.90
N ARG A 443 1.20 14.17 -5.03
CA ARG A 443 2.65 14.29 -5.00
C ARG A 443 3.12 14.35 -3.54
N LYS A 444 3.95 13.40 -3.17
CA LYS A 444 4.64 13.33 -1.87
C LYS A 444 6.13 13.27 -2.13
N ALA A 445 6.92 13.78 -1.19
CA ALA A 445 8.37 13.62 -1.25
C ALA A 445 8.73 12.12 -1.35
N GLY A 446 9.59 11.80 -2.29
CA GLY A 446 10.04 10.42 -2.55
C GLY A 446 9.05 9.50 -3.23
N LYS A 447 7.79 9.88 -3.45
CA LYS A 447 6.83 9.04 -4.17
C LYS A 447 7.17 8.96 -5.66
N ILE A 448 7.24 7.74 -6.16
CA ILE A 448 7.46 7.46 -7.59
C ILE A 448 6.15 7.65 -8.35
N GLU A 449 6.16 8.61 -9.27
CA GLU A 449 4.99 8.91 -10.08
C GLU A 449 4.83 7.87 -11.20
N GLN A 450 3.65 7.24 -11.27
CA GLN A 450 3.25 6.38 -12.39
C GLN A 450 2.57 7.24 -13.45
N ILE A 451 3.19 7.36 -14.63
CA ILE A 451 2.69 8.26 -15.69
C ILE A 451 1.78 7.56 -16.68
N ASN A 452 1.83 6.24 -16.81
CA ASN A 452 1.17 5.48 -17.87
C ASN A 452 0.03 4.52 -17.45
N PRO A 453 -0.87 4.84 -16.51
CA PRO A 453 -2.03 3.97 -16.27
C PRO A 453 -2.99 4.05 -17.46
N GLY A 454 -3.02 3.01 -18.31
CA GLY A 454 -3.97 2.89 -19.45
C GLY A 454 -3.80 3.89 -20.59
N LEU A 455 -2.71 4.66 -20.65
CA LEU A 455 -2.51 5.70 -21.66
C LEU A 455 -1.81 5.16 -22.90
N ALA A 456 -0.60 4.61 -22.77
CA ALA A 456 0.15 4.03 -23.86
C ALA A 456 0.34 2.52 -23.68
N PRO A 457 0.36 1.72 -24.76
CA PRO A 457 0.58 0.28 -24.68
C PRO A 457 1.95 -0.11 -24.12
N SER A 458 2.98 0.67 -24.44
CA SER A 458 4.35 0.50 -23.95
C SER A 458 5.08 1.84 -23.99
N LEU A 459 5.96 2.04 -23.00
CA LEU A 459 6.92 3.15 -22.99
C LEU A 459 8.36 2.63 -23.01
N ALA A 460 8.57 1.34 -23.38
CA ALA A 460 9.89 0.73 -23.39
C ALA A 460 10.83 1.44 -24.37
N GLU A 461 11.99 1.83 -23.86
CA GLU A 461 13.05 2.46 -24.65
C GLU A 461 14.13 1.43 -25.03
N GLU A 462 14.67 1.54 -26.22
CA GLU A 462 15.75 0.65 -26.66
C GLU A 462 17.08 0.96 -25.97
N ASN A 463 17.36 2.26 -25.80
CA ASN A 463 18.59 2.75 -25.20
C ASN A 463 18.26 3.83 -24.15
N LEU A 464 18.88 3.74 -22.96
CA LEU A 464 18.80 4.74 -21.92
C LEU A 464 20.19 5.09 -21.40
N ALA A 465 20.48 6.38 -21.28
CA ALA A 465 21.73 6.90 -20.76
C ALA A 465 21.50 7.68 -19.46
N PHE A 466 22.23 7.29 -18.43
CA PHE A 466 22.26 7.95 -17.12
C PHE A 466 23.54 8.76 -17.01
N HIS A 467 23.41 10.07 -16.95
CA HIS A 467 24.53 10.99 -16.93
C HIS A 467 24.57 11.76 -15.60
N HIS A 468 25.66 11.65 -14.86
CA HIS A 468 25.92 12.44 -13.65
C HIS A 468 26.49 13.81 -14.03
N GLN A 469 25.81 14.87 -13.64
CA GLN A 469 26.26 16.25 -13.81
C GLN A 469 26.73 16.77 -12.45
N SER A 470 28.03 17.04 -12.34
CA SER A 470 28.58 17.70 -11.15
C SER A 470 28.35 19.22 -11.21
N GLU A 471 28.30 19.85 -10.04
CA GLU A 471 28.06 21.28 -9.85
C GLU A 471 29.09 22.14 -10.65
N GLN A 472 28.69 22.59 -11.84
CA GLN A 472 29.46 23.54 -12.65
C GLN A 472 28.49 24.63 -13.13
N GLY A 473 28.70 25.85 -12.72
CA GLY A 473 28.06 27.03 -13.29
C GLY A 473 26.63 27.31 -12.79
N GLY A 474 26.21 26.84 -11.60
CA GLY A 474 24.91 27.16 -11.00
C GLY A 474 23.82 26.10 -11.15
N ASP A 475 24.08 25.00 -11.83
CA ASP A 475 23.23 23.82 -11.83
C ASP A 475 23.57 22.89 -10.64
N SER A 476 22.54 22.40 -9.93
CA SER A 476 22.70 21.49 -8.80
C SER A 476 23.26 20.14 -9.23
N ASP A 477 24.12 19.55 -8.41
CA ASP A 477 24.61 18.18 -8.56
C ASP A 477 23.46 17.18 -8.70
N GLY A 478 23.53 16.26 -9.68
CA GLY A 478 22.45 15.31 -9.92
C GLY A 478 22.61 14.45 -11.17
N TRP A 479 21.60 13.60 -11.37
CA TRP A 479 21.52 12.67 -12.48
C TRP A 479 20.51 13.11 -13.53
N LEU A 480 20.87 12.96 -14.80
CA LEU A 480 20.06 13.24 -15.98
C LEU A 480 19.82 11.94 -16.74
N LEU A 481 18.58 11.75 -17.17
CA LEU A 481 18.18 10.62 -18.01
C LEU A 481 18.01 11.10 -19.44
N TYR A 482 18.69 10.45 -20.36
CA TYR A 482 18.62 10.69 -21.81
C TYR A 482 18.22 9.42 -22.56
N ARG A 483 17.73 9.63 -23.77
CA ARG A 483 17.50 8.58 -24.77
C ARG A 483 18.64 8.61 -25.77
N ASP A 484 19.13 7.44 -26.17
CA ASP A 484 20.10 7.27 -27.28
C ASP A 484 21.36 8.12 -27.20
N LEU A 485 21.85 8.47 -26.04
CA LEU A 485 23.07 9.26 -25.90
C LEU A 485 24.29 8.33 -26.07
N GLU A 486 24.89 8.30 -27.28
CA GLU A 486 26.13 7.58 -27.54
C GLU A 486 27.35 8.48 -27.29
N ASP A 487 27.32 9.76 -27.73
CA ASP A 487 28.37 10.72 -27.50
C ASP A 487 27.96 11.79 -26.48
N PRO A 488 28.81 12.07 -25.48
CA PRO A 488 28.58 13.13 -24.51
C PRO A 488 28.42 14.55 -25.11
N ALA A 489 28.99 14.80 -26.27
CA ALA A 489 28.84 16.07 -26.99
C ALA A 489 27.38 16.29 -27.43
N ASP A 490 26.63 15.22 -27.66
CA ASP A 490 25.23 15.27 -28.07
C ASP A 490 24.28 15.61 -26.93
N ALA A 491 24.71 15.48 -25.65
CA ALA A 491 23.90 15.80 -24.48
C ALA A 491 23.37 17.25 -24.46
N PHE A 492 24.11 18.16 -25.11
CA PHE A 492 23.70 19.56 -25.22
C PHE A 492 22.46 19.76 -26.11
N TRP A 493 22.25 18.87 -27.07
CA TRP A 493 21.18 18.98 -28.07
C TRP A 493 20.01 18.03 -27.83
N GLN A 494 20.18 17.05 -26.97
CA GLN A 494 19.12 16.07 -26.68
C GLN A 494 18.23 16.50 -25.49
N PRO A 495 16.92 16.32 -25.58
CA PRO A 495 16.02 16.60 -24.47
C PRO A 495 16.25 15.63 -23.31
N VAL A 496 16.32 16.18 -22.11
CA VAL A 496 16.36 15.38 -20.87
C VAL A 496 14.99 14.79 -20.60
N ILE A 497 14.88 13.48 -20.49
CA ILE A 497 13.63 12.81 -20.14
C ILE A 497 13.24 13.14 -18.69
N ARG A 498 14.22 13.04 -17.77
CA ARG A 498 13.99 13.32 -16.34
C ARG A 498 15.30 13.73 -15.64
N ARG A 499 15.16 14.55 -14.58
CA ARG A 499 16.27 14.91 -13.67
C ARG A 499 15.93 14.38 -12.27
N SER A 500 16.96 13.92 -11.54
CA SER A 500 16.86 13.59 -10.11
C SER A 500 18.21 13.79 -9.44
N GLY A 501 18.21 14.16 -8.16
CA GLY A 501 19.42 14.15 -7.33
C GLY A 501 19.96 12.74 -7.05
N ASN A 502 19.20 11.68 -7.37
CA ASN A 502 19.50 10.30 -6.99
C ASN A 502 19.35 9.33 -8.17
N LEU A 503 20.38 8.51 -8.41
CA LEU A 503 20.38 7.50 -9.47
C LEU A 503 19.32 6.42 -9.24
N ALA A 504 19.16 5.96 -8.00
CA ALA A 504 18.17 4.94 -7.67
C ALA A 504 16.74 5.42 -7.94
N GLU A 505 16.45 6.71 -7.71
CA GLU A 505 15.12 7.28 -8.03
C GLU A 505 14.85 7.22 -9.54
N LEU A 506 15.82 7.55 -10.38
CA LEU A 506 15.66 7.45 -11.84
C LEU A 506 15.43 6.00 -12.28
N MET A 507 16.19 5.07 -11.73
CA MET A 507 16.05 3.65 -12.05
C MET A 507 14.67 3.10 -11.67
N VAL A 508 14.20 3.42 -10.45
CA VAL A 508 12.88 2.99 -9.97
C VAL A 508 11.77 3.64 -10.81
N TRP A 509 11.91 4.92 -11.14
CA TRP A 509 10.94 5.62 -11.98
C TRP A 509 10.87 5.01 -13.39
N CYS A 510 12.02 4.74 -14.02
CA CYS A 510 12.08 4.08 -15.33
C CYS A 510 11.43 2.69 -15.29
N TYR A 511 11.72 1.91 -14.25
CA TYR A 511 11.15 0.58 -14.07
C TYR A 511 9.62 0.64 -13.88
N CYS A 512 9.13 1.44 -12.93
CA CYS A 512 7.70 1.54 -12.62
C CYS A 512 6.86 2.06 -13.80
N ASN A 513 7.48 2.84 -14.70
CA ASN A 513 6.81 3.39 -15.88
C ASN A 513 7.08 2.58 -17.18
N GLY A 514 7.84 1.49 -17.09
CA GLY A 514 8.07 0.59 -18.21
C GLY A 514 9.00 1.12 -19.29
N LEU A 515 9.81 2.17 -18.99
CA LEU A 515 10.86 2.63 -19.92
C LEU A 515 12.02 1.64 -19.94
N LEU A 516 12.27 0.99 -18.80
CA LEU A 516 13.38 0.09 -18.57
C LEU A 516 12.91 -1.36 -18.59
N THR A 517 13.46 -2.14 -19.52
CA THR A 517 13.23 -3.58 -19.68
C THR A 517 14.56 -4.33 -19.66
N ARG A 518 14.51 -5.65 -19.59
CA ARG A 518 15.73 -6.49 -19.68
C ARG A 518 16.48 -6.33 -21.00
N SER A 519 15.79 -5.96 -22.08
CA SER A 519 16.36 -5.75 -23.40
C SER A 519 16.90 -4.33 -23.61
N THR A 520 16.56 -3.37 -22.76
CA THR A 520 17.03 -1.98 -22.85
C THR A 520 18.54 -1.91 -22.72
N ARG A 521 19.22 -1.27 -23.65
CA ARG A 521 20.66 -0.97 -23.55
C ARG A 521 20.86 0.17 -22.56
N LEU A 522 21.76 -0.03 -21.61
CA LEU A 522 22.09 0.95 -20.59
C LEU A 522 23.46 1.56 -20.87
N ASN A 523 23.54 2.87 -20.75
CA ASN A 523 24.77 3.62 -20.76
C ASN A 523 24.87 4.46 -19.47
N VAL A 524 26.06 4.56 -18.89
CA VAL A 524 26.31 5.34 -17.67
C VAL A 524 27.50 6.23 -17.87
N ARG A 525 27.33 7.50 -17.59
CA ARG A 525 28.41 8.45 -17.46
C ARG A 525 28.45 8.96 -16.02
N SER A 526 29.36 8.43 -15.26
CA SER A 526 29.36 8.54 -13.81
C SER A 526 29.89 9.87 -13.26
N GLY A 527 30.54 10.70 -14.06
CA GLY A 527 31.12 11.97 -13.55
C GLY A 527 32.02 11.73 -12.34
N THR A 528 31.60 12.22 -11.17
CA THR A 528 32.25 12.01 -9.87
C THR A 528 31.80 10.71 -9.17
N SER A 529 30.68 10.10 -9.59
CA SER A 529 30.22 8.81 -9.09
C SER A 529 31.02 7.66 -9.70
N ILE A 530 31.02 6.48 -9.06
CA ILE A 530 31.60 5.26 -9.59
C ILE A 530 30.57 4.30 -10.20
N ALA A 531 29.33 4.77 -10.38
CA ALA A 531 28.26 3.94 -10.93
C ALA A 531 28.65 3.29 -12.27
N SER A 532 28.22 2.06 -12.46
CA SER A 532 28.56 1.25 -13.63
C SER A 532 27.32 0.61 -14.26
N VAL A 533 27.43 0.22 -15.54
CA VAL A 533 26.35 -0.51 -16.24
C VAL A 533 26.04 -1.83 -15.54
N SER A 534 27.05 -2.52 -14.97
CA SER A 534 26.81 -3.75 -14.21
C SER A 534 25.96 -3.50 -12.96
N GLU A 535 26.22 -2.41 -12.25
CA GLU A 535 25.41 -2.01 -11.09
C GLU A 535 23.97 -1.72 -11.48
N LEU A 536 23.71 -0.97 -12.55
CA LEU A 536 22.35 -0.72 -13.03
C LEU A 536 21.62 -2.00 -13.44
N ARG A 537 22.32 -2.98 -14.02
CA ARG A 537 21.73 -4.29 -14.35
C ARG A 537 21.33 -5.06 -13.11
N GLU A 538 22.19 -5.13 -12.10
CA GLU A 538 21.88 -5.79 -10.83
C GLU A 538 20.75 -5.07 -10.07
N MET A 539 20.71 -3.73 -10.11
CA MET A 539 19.58 -2.96 -9.57
C MET A 539 18.27 -3.29 -10.30
N LEU A 540 18.30 -3.43 -11.63
CA LEU A 540 17.12 -3.82 -12.42
C LEU A 540 16.64 -5.22 -12.02
N ASP A 541 17.56 -6.17 -11.85
CA ASP A 541 17.21 -7.53 -11.42
C ASP A 541 16.62 -7.52 -10.00
N ALA A 542 17.20 -6.74 -9.08
CA ALA A 542 16.66 -6.56 -7.73
C ALA A 542 15.26 -5.92 -7.75
N LEU A 543 15.04 -4.88 -8.57
CA LEU A 543 13.73 -4.25 -8.74
C LEU A 543 12.71 -5.20 -9.34
N SER A 544 13.09 -5.99 -10.36
CA SER A 544 12.19 -6.96 -11.00
C SER A 544 11.77 -8.10 -10.08
N ALA A 545 12.64 -8.48 -9.14
CA ALA A 545 12.30 -9.45 -8.09
C ALA A 545 11.43 -8.86 -6.97
N PHE A 546 11.55 -7.55 -6.72
CA PHE A 546 10.89 -6.86 -5.63
C PHE A 546 9.51 -6.32 -6.01
N LEU A 547 9.38 -5.66 -7.16
CA LEU A 547 8.17 -4.99 -7.63
C LEU A 547 7.52 -5.78 -8.78
N PRO A 548 6.18 -5.97 -8.76
CA PRO A 548 5.47 -6.47 -9.93
C PRO A 548 5.48 -5.41 -11.05
N PHE A 549 5.57 -5.85 -12.28
CA PHE A 549 5.40 -4.98 -13.45
C PHE A 549 4.38 -5.56 -14.44
N PRO A 550 3.40 -4.76 -14.86
CA PRO A 550 3.08 -3.42 -14.36
C PRO A 550 2.67 -3.44 -12.88
N VAL A 551 2.86 -2.31 -12.17
CA VAL A 551 2.38 -2.16 -10.80
C VAL A 551 0.85 -2.21 -10.83
N PRO A 552 0.20 -3.20 -10.18
CA PRO A 552 -1.25 -3.33 -10.26
C PRO A 552 -1.94 -2.19 -9.50
N PRO A 553 -3.19 -1.83 -9.88
CA PRO A 553 -3.98 -0.87 -9.09
C PRO A 553 -4.25 -1.42 -7.69
N ALA A 554 -4.39 -0.50 -6.71
CA ALA A 554 -4.69 -0.88 -5.34
C ALA A 554 -6.07 -1.52 -5.24
N GLU A 555 -6.17 -2.62 -4.49
CA GLU A 555 -7.43 -3.31 -4.23
C GLU A 555 -8.36 -2.46 -3.34
N ARG A 556 -9.66 -2.60 -3.55
CA ARG A 556 -10.68 -1.86 -2.78
C ARG A 556 -10.56 -2.12 -1.28
N GLU A 557 -10.32 -3.36 -0.90
CA GLU A 557 -10.19 -3.75 0.50
C GLU A 557 -8.95 -3.13 1.15
N ALA A 558 -7.83 -3.05 0.45
CA ALA A 558 -6.62 -2.37 0.92
C ALA A 558 -6.85 -0.86 1.10
N LEU A 559 -7.58 -0.22 0.18
CA LEU A 559 -7.93 1.20 0.27
C LEU A 559 -8.93 1.51 1.39
N SER A 560 -9.72 0.53 1.87
CA SER A 560 -10.62 0.71 3.00
C SER A 560 -9.88 0.89 4.33
N ARG A 561 -8.64 0.43 4.42
CA ARG A 561 -7.77 0.49 5.60
C ARG A 561 -6.72 1.59 5.47
N GLY A 562 -6.04 1.93 6.57
CA GLY A 562 -4.87 2.82 6.53
C GLY A 562 -3.73 2.23 5.71
N VAL A 563 -2.92 3.11 5.10
CA VAL A 563 -1.73 2.71 4.35
C VAL A 563 -0.71 2.03 5.28
N ARG A 564 -0.12 0.93 4.83
CA ARG A 564 0.94 0.21 5.54
C ARG A 564 2.03 -0.26 4.57
N PRO A 565 3.30 -0.30 4.97
CA PRO A 565 4.36 -0.90 4.16
C PRO A 565 4.15 -2.41 4.06
N LEU A 566 4.25 -2.95 2.85
CA LEU A 566 4.21 -4.39 2.60
C LEU A 566 5.63 -4.96 2.49
N ARG A 567 6.49 -4.26 1.76
CA ARG A 567 7.87 -4.68 1.48
C ARG A 567 8.78 -3.47 1.39
N ASN A 568 10.04 -3.64 1.81
CA ASN A 568 11.12 -2.68 1.64
C ASN A 568 12.28 -3.33 0.89
N LEU A 569 12.83 -2.62 -0.10
CA LEU A 569 14.11 -2.94 -0.74
C LEU A 569 15.10 -1.83 -0.38
N LEU A 570 16.23 -2.21 0.20
CA LEU A 570 17.32 -1.31 0.54
C LEU A 570 18.44 -1.50 -0.48
N LEU A 571 18.70 -0.48 -1.26
CA LEU A 571 19.88 -0.40 -2.14
C LEU A 571 20.98 0.32 -1.37
N VAL A 572 22.09 -0.38 -1.12
CA VAL A 572 23.17 0.13 -0.27
C VAL A 572 24.33 0.56 -1.15
N ASN A 573 24.88 1.77 -0.91
CA ASN A 573 26.06 2.34 -1.55
C ASN A 573 25.95 2.43 -3.09
N VAL A 574 24.79 2.87 -3.61
CA VAL A 574 24.60 3.04 -5.07
C VAL A 574 25.55 4.11 -5.59
N GLY A 575 26.42 3.71 -6.53
CA GLY A 575 27.42 4.61 -7.15
C GLY A 575 28.50 5.09 -6.19
N VAL A 576 28.70 4.44 -5.04
CA VAL A 576 29.68 4.82 -4.02
C VAL A 576 30.55 3.62 -3.63
N ASP A 577 31.87 3.83 -3.56
CA ASP A 577 32.80 2.83 -2.98
C ASP A 577 33.09 3.17 -1.51
N PRO A 578 32.60 2.35 -0.56
CA PRO A 578 32.84 2.61 0.85
C PRO A 578 34.33 2.49 1.25
N GLN A 579 35.18 1.94 0.39
CA GLN A 579 36.60 1.75 0.66
C GLN A 579 37.50 2.77 -0.08
N ALA A 580 36.95 3.69 -0.87
CA ALA A 580 37.71 4.67 -1.64
C ALA A 580 38.71 5.43 -0.76
N HIS A 581 38.28 5.94 0.38
CA HIS A 581 39.12 6.67 1.34
C HIS A 581 40.17 5.80 2.05
N LEU A 582 39.94 4.50 2.19
CA LEU A 582 40.93 3.55 2.74
C LEU A 582 42.02 3.27 1.73
N THR A 583 41.66 3.15 0.48
CA THR A 583 42.59 2.93 -0.65
C THR A 583 43.51 4.15 -0.84
N GLU A 584 42.98 5.35 -0.73
CA GLU A 584 43.75 6.60 -0.79
C GLU A 584 44.79 6.71 0.35
N LYS A 585 44.46 6.20 1.54
CA LYS A 585 45.36 6.15 2.69
C LYS A 585 46.37 4.99 2.65
N GLY A 586 46.35 4.18 1.60
CA GLY A 586 47.24 3.02 1.44
C GLY A 586 47.03 1.89 2.44
N LEU A 587 45.87 1.84 3.06
CA LEU A 587 45.53 0.84 4.09
C LEU A 587 44.92 -0.42 3.47
N HIS A 588 45.76 -1.27 2.91
CA HIS A 588 45.41 -2.66 2.54
C HIS A 588 45.63 -3.63 3.70
N LYS A 589 45.01 -3.39 4.85
CA LYS A 589 45.22 -4.33 5.96
C LYS A 589 44.16 -5.44 5.94
N LEU A 590 44.61 -6.66 5.81
CA LEU A 590 43.88 -7.87 6.19
C LEU A 590 43.42 -7.74 7.65
N SER A 591 42.14 -7.63 7.87
CA SER A 591 41.54 -7.55 9.19
C SER A 591 40.96 -8.90 9.58
N SER A 592 41.08 -9.25 10.86
CA SER A 592 40.38 -10.38 11.47
C SER A 592 38.89 -10.10 11.72
N ARG A 593 38.43 -8.87 11.54
CA ARG A 593 37.01 -8.45 11.72
C ARG A 593 36.33 -8.39 10.37
N HIS A 594 35.32 -9.22 10.20
CA HIS A 594 34.54 -9.33 8.97
C HIS A 594 33.16 -8.65 9.05
N ASP A 595 32.83 -8.00 10.19
CA ASP A 595 31.56 -7.26 10.29
C ASP A 595 31.62 -5.98 9.42
N SER A 596 30.65 -5.83 8.53
CA SER A 596 30.56 -4.66 7.62
C SER A 596 30.23 -3.35 8.33
N LEU A 597 29.76 -3.38 9.58
CA LEU A 597 29.49 -2.18 10.41
C LEU A 597 30.66 -1.78 11.29
N GLY A 598 31.67 -2.62 11.39
CA GLY A 598 32.91 -2.41 12.16
C GLY A 598 34.11 -3.05 11.46
N PHE A 599 34.27 -2.76 10.17
CA PHE A 599 35.26 -3.39 9.30
C PHE A 599 36.70 -2.92 9.62
N SER A 600 37.63 -3.84 9.53
CA SER A 600 39.05 -3.61 9.72
C SER A 600 39.47 -3.22 11.16
N GLY A 601 40.75 -3.00 11.39
CA GLY A 601 41.27 -2.45 12.67
C GLY A 601 40.78 -1.05 13.02
N GLY A 602 40.29 -0.32 12.01
CA GLY A 602 39.65 0.99 12.16
C GLY A 602 38.20 0.91 12.69
N ARG A 603 37.54 -0.24 12.64
CA ARG A 603 36.12 -0.48 12.94
C ARG A 603 35.17 0.40 12.11
N GLU A 604 35.53 0.64 10.84
CA GLU A 604 34.80 1.55 9.97
C GLU A 604 33.49 0.93 9.47
N ASN A 605 32.44 1.73 9.43
CA ASN A 605 31.18 1.36 8.83
C ASN A 605 31.26 1.42 7.30
N LEU A 606 30.97 0.29 6.62
CA LEU A 606 30.92 0.22 5.16
C LEU A 606 29.57 0.64 4.55
N VAL A 607 28.58 0.99 5.37
CA VAL A 607 27.29 1.48 4.89
C VAL A 607 27.31 3.00 4.88
N ILE A 608 27.53 3.61 3.71
CA ILE A 608 27.64 5.05 3.54
C ILE A 608 26.31 5.68 3.10
N SER A 609 25.63 5.02 2.16
CA SER A 609 24.32 5.47 1.68
C SER A 609 23.33 4.32 1.60
N ILE A 610 22.05 4.65 1.78
CA ILE A 610 20.93 3.71 1.63
C ILE A 610 19.82 4.40 0.86
N ASP A 611 19.34 3.75 -0.21
CA ASP A 611 18.11 4.08 -0.90
C ASP A 611 17.03 3.08 -0.50
N GLN A 612 16.11 3.51 0.34
CA GLN A 612 14.97 2.70 0.79
C GLN A 612 13.81 2.82 -0.18
N ILE A 613 13.47 1.74 -0.85
CA ILE A 613 12.30 1.63 -1.71
C ILE A 613 11.21 0.91 -0.95
N THR A 614 10.08 1.57 -0.72
CA THR A 614 8.92 1.02 -0.01
C THR A 614 7.77 0.79 -0.97
N PHE A 615 7.23 -0.42 -0.97
CA PHE A 615 5.98 -0.78 -1.61
C PHE A 615 4.90 -0.96 -0.54
N ASN A 616 3.82 -0.17 -0.60
CA ASN A 616 2.79 -0.13 0.42
C ASN A 616 1.48 -0.82 -0.01
N SER A 617 0.53 -0.96 0.92
CA SER A 617 -0.76 -1.61 0.70
C SER A 617 -1.68 -0.87 -0.29
N TRP A 618 -1.42 0.40 -0.59
CA TRP A 618 -2.11 1.15 -1.64
C TRP A 618 -1.37 1.08 -2.98
N HIS A 619 -0.43 0.15 -3.10
CA HIS A 619 0.42 -0.07 -4.27
C HIS A 619 1.20 1.18 -4.71
N GLU A 620 1.45 2.10 -3.80
CA GLU A 620 2.37 3.20 -4.03
C GLU A 620 3.81 2.70 -3.85
N VAL A 621 4.69 3.20 -4.71
CA VAL A 621 6.14 3.02 -4.60
C VAL A 621 6.72 4.35 -4.14
N SER A 622 7.54 4.32 -3.09
CA SER A 622 8.27 5.50 -2.62
C SER A 622 9.73 5.17 -2.42
N LEU A 623 10.60 6.16 -2.63
CA LEU A 623 12.03 6.08 -2.38
C LEU A 623 12.43 7.15 -1.37
N GLN A 624 13.23 6.77 -0.39
CA GLN A 624 13.85 7.66 0.57
C GLN A 624 15.36 7.42 0.59
N HIS A 625 16.13 8.48 0.42
CA HIS A 625 17.59 8.45 0.38
C HIS A 625 18.18 8.88 1.72
N TYR A 626 19.17 8.16 2.17
CA TYR A 626 19.96 8.43 3.38
C TYR A 626 21.44 8.41 2.98
N ALA A 627 22.16 9.53 3.19
CA ALA A 627 23.55 9.66 2.80
C ALA A 627 24.43 10.46 3.78
N ALA A 628 23.87 10.92 4.89
CA ALA A 628 24.61 11.76 5.84
C ALA A 628 24.46 11.24 7.28
N GLY A 629 25.55 11.29 8.05
CA GLY A 629 25.55 10.93 9.46
C GLY A 629 25.27 9.44 9.69
N ASP A 630 24.35 9.15 10.59
CA ASP A 630 24.01 7.80 11.00
C ASP A 630 22.98 7.15 10.05
N THR A 631 23.31 7.08 8.76
CA THR A 631 22.50 6.62 7.63
C THR A 631 21.70 5.35 7.92
N LEU A 632 22.37 4.31 8.39
CA LEU A 632 21.76 3.01 8.70
C LEU A 632 20.73 3.12 9.85
N ILE A 633 21.07 3.88 10.87
CA ILE A 633 20.21 4.10 12.06
C ILE A 633 18.97 4.91 11.68
N GLN A 634 19.11 5.95 10.84
CA GLN A 634 17.98 6.73 10.35
C GLN A 634 17.02 5.88 9.50
N CYS A 635 17.57 5.07 8.60
CA CYS A 635 16.77 4.12 7.81
C CYS A 635 16.05 3.12 8.73
N LEU A 636 16.76 2.53 9.68
CA LEU A 636 16.19 1.60 10.65
C LEU A 636 15.07 2.25 11.49
N LYS A 637 15.28 3.47 11.98
CA LYS A 637 14.27 4.25 12.70
C LYS A 637 13.00 4.45 11.87
N ASN A 638 13.14 4.78 10.59
CA ASN A 638 11.99 4.97 9.70
C ASN A 638 11.20 3.67 9.49
N VAL A 639 11.89 2.55 9.28
CA VAL A 639 11.24 1.24 9.18
C VAL A 639 10.53 0.87 10.49
N LEU A 640 11.19 1.05 11.64
CA LEU A 640 10.59 0.80 12.95
C LEU A 640 9.33 1.63 13.20
N ALA A 641 9.35 2.94 12.87
CA ALA A 641 8.19 3.83 13.00
C ALA A 641 7.02 3.36 12.12
N SER A 642 7.33 2.92 10.90
CA SER A 642 6.32 2.42 9.97
C SER A 642 5.66 1.12 10.45
N VAL A 643 6.44 0.23 11.07
CA VAL A 643 5.96 -1.02 11.66
C VAL A 643 5.16 -0.76 12.94
N ALA A 644 5.61 0.16 13.80
CA ALA A 644 4.89 0.52 15.03
C ALA A 644 3.48 1.03 14.76
N ALA A 645 3.26 1.71 13.62
CA ALA A 645 1.93 2.14 13.20
C ALA A 645 1.00 0.98 12.81
N ASN A 646 1.54 -0.18 12.42
CA ASN A 646 0.78 -1.37 12.01
C ASN A 646 1.55 -2.66 12.38
N PRO A 647 1.61 -3.04 13.65
CA PRO A 647 2.50 -4.10 14.14
C PRO A 647 2.08 -5.53 13.79
N ALA A 648 0.86 -5.73 13.30
CA ALA A 648 0.32 -7.08 13.05
C ALA A 648 1.06 -7.85 11.94
N GLU A 649 1.65 -7.16 10.99
CA GLU A 649 2.38 -7.75 9.87
C GLU A 649 3.71 -7.02 9.65
N LEU A 650 4.81 -7.73 9.83
CA LEU A 650 6.14 -7.20 9.56
C LEU A 650 6.38 -7.10 8.05
N PRO A 651 6.83 -5.95 7.52
CA PRO A 651 7.18 -5.82 6.13
C PRO A 651 8.42 -6.66 5.80
N GLY A 652 8.41 -7.32 4.64
CA GLY A 652 9.62 -7.97 4.12
C GLY A 652 10.71 -6.92 3.86
N VAL A 653 11.92 -7.19 4.33
CA VAL A 653 13.10 -6.35 4.04
C VAL A 653 14.06 -7.15 3.18
N GLN A 654 14.36 -6.64 1.99
CA GLN A 654 15.37 -7.16 1.07
C GLN A 654 16.50 -6.13 0.96
N VAL A 655 17.73 -6.58 0.88
CA VAL A 655 18.89 -5.69 0.79
C VAL A 655 19.73 -6.08 -0.42
N HIS A 656 20.14 -5.09 -1.20
CA HIS A 656 21.04 -5.26 -2.33
C HIS A 656 22.21 -4.27 -2.24
N CYS A 657 23.43 -4.73 -2.54
CA CYS A 657 24.63 -3.91 -2.58
C CYS A 657 25.56 -4.44 -3.67
N HIS A 658 25.88 -3.58 -4.64
CA HIS A 658 26.74 -3.93 -5.81
C HIS A 658 28.24 -3.83 -5.52
N ASN A 659 28.69 -3.40 -4.37
CA ASN A 659 30.10 -3.15 -4.10
C ASN A 659 31.00 -4.36 -4.46
N ARG A 660 32.06 -4.12 -5.22
CA ARG A 660 33.01 -5.16 -5.65
C ARG A 660 33.79 -5.72 -4.45
N GLY A 661 33.63 -6.99 -4.20
CA GLY A 661 34.33 -7.74 -3.11
C GLY A 661 33.57 -7.82 -1.80
N HIS A 662 32.77 -6.82 -1.39
CA HIS A 662 32.08 -6.80 -0.11
C HIS A 662 30.55 -6.67 -0.21
N GLY A 663 29.99 -6.42 -1.37
CA GLY A 663 28.57 -6.15 -1.56
C GLY A 663 27.64 -7.19 -0.95
N SER A 664 27.90 -8.48 -1.17
CA SER A 664 27.08 -9.57 -0.60
C SER A 664 27.20 -9.66 0.93
N ALA A 665 28.38 -9.35 1.50
CA ALA A 665 28.58 -9.33 2.94
C ALA A 665 27.88 -8.14 3.60
N ILE A 666 27.95 -6.95 2.98
CA ILE A 666 27.23 -5.74 3.41
C ILE A 666 25.73 -5.99 3.37
N ALA A 667 25.21 -6.46 2.22
CA ALA A 667 23.78 -6.71 2.05
C ALA A 667 23.26 -7.72 3.09
N ARG A 668 23.93 -8.83 3.26
CA ARG A 668 23.56 -9.84 4.27
C ARG A 668 23.60 -9.27 5.69
N ARG A 669 24.63 -8.53 6.04
CA ARG A 669 24.77 -7.94 7.40
C ARG A 669 23.68 -6.94 7.71
N VAL A 670 23.34 -6.06 6.76
CA VAL A 670 22.24 -5.10 6.90
C VAL A 670 20.92 -5.84 7.01
N GLN A 671 20.66 -6.83 6.16
CA GLN A 671 19.42 -7.62 6.21
C GLN A 671 19.25 -8.37 7.55
N GLU A 672 20.32 -8.98 8.05
CA GLU A 672 20.34 -9.64 9.37
C GLU A 672 20.07 -8.64 10.49
N LEU A 673 20.66 -7.45 10.46
CA LEU A 673 20.42 -6.40 11.46
C LEU A 673 18.95 -6.00 11.52
N PHE A 674 18.30 -5.72 10.36
CA PHE A 674 16.89 -5.38 10.35
C PHE A 674 16.02 -6.51 10.92
N ALA A 675 16.30 -7.76 10.57
CA ALA A 675 15.58 -8.92 11.10
C ALA A 675 15.78 -9.09 12.61
N ASP A 676 17.03 -8.92 13.08
CA ASP A 676 17.40 -9.07 14.50
C ASP A 676 16.82 -7.94 15.37
N VAL A 677 16.62 -6.73 14.81
CA VAL A 677 15.99 -5.61 15.52
C VAL A 677 14.46 -5.73 15.50
N LEU A 678 13.86 -6.03 14.35
CA LEU A 678 12.39 -6.11 14.23
C LEU A 678 11.80 -7.24 15.09
N ARG A 679 12.46 -8.38 15.18
CA ARG A 679 11.95 -9.55 15.89
C ARG A 679 11.70 -9.28 17.39
N PRO A 680 12.65 -8.79 18.20
CA PRO A 680 12.42 -8.58 19.64
C PRO A 680 11.44 -7.43 19.91
N PHE A 681 11.41 -6.38 19.09
CA PHE A 681 10.48 -5.28 19.29
C PHE A 681 9.03 -5.65 18.98
N PHE A 682 8.77 -6.50 17.98
CA PHE A 682 7.43 -6.78 17.48
C PHE A 682 7.00 -8.25 17.61
N ALA A 683 7.61 -9.02 18.49
CA ALA A 683 7.20 -10.38 18.81
C ALA A 683 5.74 -10.37 19.32
N GLY A 684 4.84 -11.11 18.64
CA GLY A 684 3.42 -11.20 19.03
C GLY A 684 2.47 -10.20 18.37
N GLY A 685 2.95 -9.22 17.57
CA GLY A 685 2.10 -8.36 16.73
C GLY A 685 1.21 -7.34 17.45
N THR A 686 1.44 -7.08 18.75
CA THR A 686 0.59 -6.21 19.59
C THR A 686 1.14 -4.78 19.76
N GLY A 687 2.32 -4.49 19.21
CA GLY A 687 3.03 -3.22 19.35
C GLY A 687 4.49 -3.43 19.77
N PRO A 688 5.28 -2.35 19.91
CA PRO A 688 6.67 -2.47 20.29
C PRO A 688 6.83 -2.93 21.74
N HIS A 689 7.59 -3.99 21.94
CA HIS A 689 7.98 -4.45 23.28
C HIS A 689 8.93 -3.45 23.94
N PRO A 690 8.81 -3.22 25.25
CA PRO A 690 9.71 -2.35 25.98
C PRO A 690 11.07 -3.03 26.16
N LEU A 691 12.08 -2.59 25.42
CA LEU A 691 13.46 -3.05 25.50
C LEU A 691 14.44 -1.98 24.98
N ARG A 692 15.71 -2.14 25.32
CA ARG A 692 16.82 -1.33 24.82
C ARG A 692 17.67 -2.20 23.90
N TYR A 693 17.73 -1.86 22.60
CA TYR A 693 18.55 -2.62 21.63
C TYR A 693 19.83 -1.85 21.31
N VAL A 694 20.99 -2.46 21.49
CA VAL A 694 22.30 -1.84 21.34
C VAL A 694 22.99 -2.36 20.09
N ILE A 695 23.38 -1.44 19.19
CA ILE A 695 24.17 -1.70 17.98
C ILE A 695 25.55 -1.06 18.17
N GLU A 696 26.62 -1.78 17.87
CA GLU A 696 27.97 -1.24 17.76
C GLU A 696 28.31 -0.97 16.30
N MET A 697 28.63 0.29 15.96
CA MET A 697 28.97 0.72 14.62
C MET A 697 29.99 1.87 14.68
N ASP A 698 31.04 1.80 13.88
CA ASP A 698 32.06 2.84 13.79
C ASP A 698 32.64 3.28 15.16
N ARG A 699 32.95 2.31 16.03
CA ARG A 699 33.44 2.49 17.42
C ARG A 699 32.45 3.19 18.36
N ARG A 700 31.26 3.50 17.91
CA ARG A 700 30.18 4.08 18.70
C ARG A 700 29.10 3.05 18.99
N TYR A 701 28.30 3.33 19.99
CA TYR A 701 27.17 2.50 20.34
C TYR A 701 25.88 3.28 20.09
N PHE A 702 24.91 2.62 19.47
CA PHE A 702 23.58 3.19 19.22
C PHE A 702 22.57 2.37 20.00
N LEU A 703 21.90 3.02 20.94
CA LEU A 703 20.85 2.39 21.75
C LEU A 703 19.50 2.81 21.21
N LEU A 704 18.74 1.80 20.74
CA LEU A 704 17.38 1.95 20.22
C LEU A 704 16.36 1.60 21.31
N GLN A 705 15.34 2.43 21.45
CA GLN A 705 14.19 2.18 22.33
C GLN A 705 12.95 2.88 21.82
N PHE A 706 11.77 2.45 22.26
CA PHE A 706 10.50 3.10 21.92
C PHE A 706 9.96 3.95 23.06
N ASN A 707 9.54 5.17 22.72
CA ASN A 707 8.75 6.08 23.59
C ASN A 707 7.31 6.03 23.08
N GLY A 708 6.47 5.19 23.68
CA GLY A 708 5.17 4.86 23.12
C GLY A 708 5.31 4.13 21.76
N LEU A 709 4.85 4.75 20.68
CA LEU A 709 4.97 4.20 19.31
C LEU A 709 6.12 4.83 18.51
N GLU A 710 6.83 5.81 19.07
CA GLU A 710 7.93 6.49 18.38
C GLU A 710 9.28 5.83 18.70
N PRO A 711 10.00 5.33 17.69
CA PRO A 711 11.35 4.82 17.89
C PRO A 711 12.33 5.97 18.10
N GLY A 712 13.09 5.89 19.17
CA GLY A 712 14.20 6.79 19.49
C GLY A 712 15.53 6.06 19.43
N PHE A 713 16.63 6.79 19.26
CA PHE A 713 17.95 6.26 19.48
C PHE A 713 18.85 7.29 20.15
N VAL A 714 19.83 6.79 20.88
CA VAL A 714 20.89 7.58 21.51
C VAL A 714 22.24 7.09 20.96
N ALA A 715 23.07 8.03 20.50
CA ALA A 715 24.44 7.75 20.09
C ALA A 715 25.38 7.95 21.28
N LEU A 716 26.22 6.98 21.57
CA LEU A 716 27.14 6.93 22.69
C LEU A 716 28.56 6.72 22.14
N GLU A 717 29.46 7.64 22.44
CA GLU A 717 30.75 7.74 21.77
C GLU A 717 31.79 6.73 22.27
N SER A 718 31.55 6.08 23.42
CA SER A 718 32.46 5.12 23.98
C SER A 718 31.74 4.01 24.76
N PHE A 719 32.48 2.97 25.14
CA PHE A 719 31.98 1.89 26.00
C PHE A 719 31.63 2.39 27.41
N GLU A 720 32.41 3.33 27.94
CA GLU A 720 32.15 3.97 29.24
C GLU A 720 30.84 4.74 29.19
N ALA A 721 30.61 5.52 28.14
CA ALA A 721 29.34 6.24 27.95
C ALA A 721 28.14 5.28 27.84
N LEU A 722 28.32 4.12 27.20
CA LEU A 722 27.31 3.05 27.18
C LEU A 722 27.01 2.54 28.60
N MET A 723 28.03 2.26 29.37
CA MET A 723 27.86 1.75 30.76
C MET A 723 27.19 2.78 31.66
N GLU A 724 27.57 4.05 31.56
CA GLU A 724 26.92 5.16 32.28
C GLU A 724 25.43 5.29 31.89
N TYR A 725 25.12 5.18 30.60
CA TYR A 725 23.73 5.22 30.13
C TYR A 725 22.91 4.01 30.60
N LEU A 726 23.48 2.81 30.57
CA LEU A 726 22.81 1.59 31.05
C LEU A 726 22.56 1.60 32.57
N ALA A 727 23.35 2.36 33.33
CA ALA A 727 23.21 2.53 34.80
C ALA A 727 22.12 3.55 35.17
N MET A 728 21.60 4.35 34.20
CA MET A 728 20.54 5.34 34.46
C MET A 728 19.25 4.67 34.94
N PRO A 729 18.52 5.28 35.88
CA PRO A 729 17.25 4.79 36.38
C PRO A 729 16.22 4.64 35.26
N GLN A 730 15.35 3.64 35.34
CA GLN A 730 14.28 3.34 34.40
C GLN A 730 12.91 3.46 35.06
N GLU A 731 11.88 3.84 34.29
CA GLU A 731 10.48 3.92 34.80
C GLU A 731 9.79 2.55 34.84
N ARG A 732 10.28 1.58 34.07
CA ARG A 732 9.79 0.21 33.97
C ARG A 732 10.93 -0.73 33.61
N TYR A 733 10.71 -2.02 33.75
CA TYR A 733 11.70 -3.00 33.33
C TYR A 733 11.98 -2.90 31.83
N LEU A 734 13.24 -2.63 31.50
CA LEU A 734 13.74 -2.51 30.14
C LEU A 734 14.97 -3.39 29.94
N PRO A 735 14.80 -4.64 29.47
CA PRO A 735 15.92 -5.53 29.18
C PRO A 735 16.82 -4.94 28.09
N VAL A 736 18.10 -5.25 28.17
CA VAL A 736 19.11 -4.85 27.18
C VAL A 736 19.39 -6.03 26.25
N VAL A 737 19.20 -5.78 24.95
CA VAL A 737 19.48 -6.75 23.87
C VAL A 737 20.60 -6.20 23.01
N PHE A 738 21.62 -7.00 22.75
CA PHE A 738 22.75 -6.60 21.91
C PHE A 738 22.66 -7.21 20.52
N ASP A 739 22.99 -6.42 19.51
CA ASP A 739 23.25 -6.92 18.18
C ASP A 739 24.32 -8.03 18.22
N ARG A 740 24.21 -8.98 17.29
CA ARG A 740 25.06 -10.19 17.27
C ARG A 740 26.58 -9.91 17.23
N TYR A 741 26.97 -8.78 16.68
CA TYR A 741 28.35 -8.37 16.54
C TYR A 741 28.79 -7.29 17.55
N ALA A 742 27.89 -6.76 18.35
CA ALA A 742 28.23 -5.82 19.41
C ALA A 742 28.97 -6.51 20.55
N LEU A 743 29.83 -5.78 21.24
CA LEU A 743 30.59 -6.22 22.42
C LEU A 743 31.51 -7.45 22.17
N GLN A 744 32.10 -7.54 20.98
CA GLN A 744 33.06 -8.64 20.73
C GLN A 744 34.28 -8.62 21.68
N GLU A 745 34.65 -7.43 22.20
CA GLU A 745 35.74 -7.26 23.17
C GLU A 745 35.27 -7.50 24.61
N GLU A 746 33.97 -7.31 24.88
CA GLU A 746 33.35 -7.50 26.19
C GLU A 746 32.21 -8.56 26.17
N PRO A 747 32.50 -9.77 25.73
CA PRO A 747 31.46 -10.80 25.55
C PRO A 747 30.83 -11.28 26.89
N ALA A 748 31.47 -11.02 28.01
CA ALA A 748 30.95 -11.30 29.34
C ALA A 748 29.69 -10.47 29.64
N LEU A 749 29.66 -9.20 29.24
CA LEU A 749 28.49 -8.32 29.42
C LEU A 749 27.25 -8.83 28.69
N ARG A 750 27.43 -9.43 27.54
CA ARG A 750 26.33 -10.07 26.81
C ARG A 750 25.70 -11.21 27.62
N ALA A 751 26.49 -12.02 28.30
CA ALA A 751 26.00 -13.11 29.15
C ALA A 751 25.23 -12.57 30.36
N VAL A 752 25.66 -11.43 30.93
CA VAL A 752 24.93 -10.73 32.00
C VAL A 752 23.53 -10.31 31.52
N CYS A 753 23.44 -9.58 30.42
CA CYS A 753 22.16 -9.08 29.92
C CYS A 753 21.20 -10.20 29.45
N LEU A 754 21.73 -11.31 28.94
CA LEU A 754 20.91 -12.46 28.55
C LEU A 754 20.29 -13.20 29.74
N ALA A 755 20.94 -13.12 30.93
CA ALA A 755 20.47 -13.72 32.17
C ALA A 755 19.64 -12.75 33.04
N SER A 756 19.40 -11.51 32.55
CA SER A 756 18.64 -10.52 33.28
C SER A 756 17.16 -10.90 33.36
N GLU A 757 16.56 -10.79 34.54
CA GLU A 757 15.15 -11.06 34.80
C GLU A 757 14.49 -9.89 35.55
N PRO A 758 13.22 -9.60 35.32
CA PRO A 758 12.47 -8.54 36.04
C PRO A 758 12.33 -8.89 37.54
N ASP A 759 12.07 -7.87 38.33
CA ASP A 759 11.70 -7.96 39.76
C ASP A 759 12.75 -8.60 40.69
N ASN A 760 13.96 -8.82 40.18
CA ASN A 760 15.10 -9.35 40.96
C ASN A 760 16.30 -8.41 40.88
N ILE A 761 17.09 -8.39 41.98
CA ILE A 761 18.43 -7.80 41.91
C ILE A 761 19.41 -8.94 41.62
N GLN A 762 20.13 -8.82 40.52
CA GLN A 762 21.04 -9.86 40.06
C GLN A 762 22.48 -9.37 40.10
N VAL A 763 23.31 -10.09 40.84
CA VAL A 763 24.75 -9.81 40.99
C VAL A 763 25.54 -10.81 40.16
N PHE A 764 26.25 -10.30 39.17
CA PHE A 764 27.12 -11.09 38.31
C PHE A 764 28.59 -10.77 38.64
N TYR A 765 29.47 -11.77 38.66
CA TYR A 765 30.87 -11.52 38.87
C TYR A 765 31.73 -12.40 37.99
N ARG A 766 32.93 -11.91 37.67
CA ARG A 766 33.97 -12.64 36.95
C ARG A 766 35.31 -12.33 37.59
N ILE A 767 36.03 -13.37 38.03
CA ILE A 767 37.37 -13.24 38.63
C ILE A 767 38.43 -13.55 37.58
N LEU A 768 39.40 -12.65 37.44
CA LEU A 768 40.54 -12.70 36.52
C LEU A 768 41.86 -12.47 37.30
N GLY A 769 42.47 -13.53 37.80
CA GLY A 769 43.65 -13.39 38.66
C GLY A 769 43.33 -12.72 39.98
N ASP A 770 43.95 -11.56 40.23
CA ASP A 770 43.77 -10.73 41.44
C ASP A 770 42.72 -9.63 41.28
N GLN A 771 42.08 -9.56 40.13
CA GLN A 771 41.02 -8.60 39.85
C GLN A 771 39.67 -9.30 39.60
N ALA A 772 38.58 -8.64 39.98
CA ALA A 772 37.25 -9.07 39.66
C ALA A 772 36.44 -7.91 39.09
N ARG A 773 35.64 -8.25 38.12
CA ARG A 773 34.60 -7.33 37.59
C ARG A 773 33.23 -7.78 38.05
N LEU A 774 32.47 -6.86 38.62
CA LEU A 774 31.10 -7.08 39.06
C LEU A 774 30.16 -6.30 38.18
N TRP A 775 28.97 -6.87 37.98
CA TRP A 775 27.82 -6.23 37.39
C TRP A 775 26.63 -6.46 38.30
N VAL A 776 25.82 -5.44 38.50
CA VAL A 776 24.56 -5.55 39.20
C VAL A 776 23.47 -5.06 38.23
N VAL A 777 22.52 -5.92 37.93
CA VAL A 777 21.30 -5.58 37.22
C VAL A 777 20.19 -5.42 38.25
N ASP A 778 19.56 -4.26 38.25
CA ASP A 778 18.51 -3.98 39.21
C ASP A 778 17.12 -4.45 38.76
N GLU A 779 16.13 -4.26 39.58
CA GLU A 779 14.74 -4.69 39.40
C GLU A 779 14.07 -4.13 38.16
N LEU A 780 14.56 -3.00 37.58
CA LEU A 780 14.06 -2.40 36.36
C LEU A 780 15.02 -2.52 35.16
N GLY A 781 16.09 -3.34 35.36
CA GLY A 781 17.04 -3.64 34.28
C GLY A 781 18.16 -2.63 34.12
N SER A 782 18.35 -1.67 35.05
CA SER A 782 19.52 -0.79 35.05
C SER A 782 20.77 -1.59 35.42
N LEU A 783 21.86 -1.35 34.71
CA LEU A 783 23.09 -2.12 34.84
C LEU A 783 24.20 -1.25 35.42
N PHE A 784 24.70 -1.60 36.61
CA PHE A 784 25.82 -0.96 37.24
C PHE A 784 27.03 -1.89 37.25
N SER A 785 28.27 -1.39 37.01
CA SER A 785 29.45 -2.22 36.98
C SER A 785 30.66 -1.51 37.52
N TRP A 786 31.58 -2.27 38.20
CA TRP A 786 32.87 -1.80 38.66
C TRP A 786 33.89 -2.92 38.68
N GLU A 787 35.16 -2.55 38.84
CA GLU A 787 36.28 -3.47 39.02
C GLU A 787 36.89 -3.27 40.38
N GLN A 788 37.30 -4.36 41.01
CA GLN A 788 38.01 -4.31 42.27
C GLN A 788 39.00 -5.47 42.42
N ALA A 789 40.04 -5.24 43.24
CA ALA A 789 40.96 -6.29 43.61
C ALA A 789 40.28 -7.37 44.48
N VAL A 790 40.69 -8.62 44.26
CA VAL A 790 40.07 -9.76 44.94
C VAL A 790 41.13 -10.63 45.64
N THR A 791 40.90 -10.91 46.91
CA THR A 791 41.66 -11.88 47.65
C THR A 791 40.95 -13.21 47.76
N SER A 792 39.65 -13.19 47.83
CA SER A 792 38.82 -14.39 47.81
C SER A 792 37.41 -14.04 47.34
N ARG A 793 36.67 -15.01 46.78
CA ARG A 793 35.26 -14.85 46.36
C ARG A 793 34.38 -14.29 47.49
N ARG A 794 34.60 -14.76 48.71
CA ARG A 794 33.83 -14.31 49.88
C ARG A 794 34.05 -12.83 50.18
N HIS A 795 35.30 -12.36 50.17
CA HIS A 795 35.60 -10.95 50.39
C HIS A 795 35.07 -10.06 49.26
N LEU A 796 34.89 -10.61 48.06
CA LEU A 796 34.28 -9.91 46.93
C LEU A 796 32.78 -9.72 47.10
N LEU A 797 32.04 -10.78 47.44
CA LEU A 797 30.59 -10.80 47.37
C LEU A 797 29.89 -10.32 48.65
N VAL A 798 30.41 -10.70 49.83
CA VAL A 798 29.74 -10.37 51.11
C VAL A 798 29.46 -8.90 51.32
N PRO A 799 30.34 -7.94 51.00
CA PRO A 799 30.03 -6.52 51.19
C PRO A 799 28.90 -6.03 50.28
N VAL A 800 28.84 -6.58 49.08
CA VAL A 800 27.82 -6.19 48.11
C VAL A 800 26.46 -6.79 48.46
N LEU A 801 26.42 -8.06 48.77
CA LEU A 801 25.20 -8.78 49.15
C LEU A 801 24.61 -8.22 50.43
N ARG A 802 25.44 -7.98 51.45
CA ARG A 802 24.98 -7.34 52.72
C ARG A 802 24.34 -5.97 52.47
N PHE A 803 24.93 -5.16 51.58
CA PHE A 803 24.37 -3.86 51.23
C PHE A 803 23.01 -4.00 50.53
N LEU A 804 22.89 -4.95 49.59
CA LEU A 804 21.64 -5.19 48.85
C LEU A 804 20.57 -5.80 49.75
N ASP A 805 20.92 -6.70 50.66
CA ASP A 805 20.01 -7.30 51.63
C ASP A 805 19.42 -6.22 52.58
N ASN A 806 20.29 -5.34 53.12
CA ASN A 806 19.83 -4.20 53.92
C ASN A 806 18.87 -3.28 53.15
N LEU A 807 19.13 -3.07 51.89
CA LEU A 807 18.24 -2.28 51.02
C LEU A 807 16.88 -2.94 50.81
N ILE A 808 16.85 -4.27 50.55
CA ILE A 808 15.62 -5.04 50.38
C ILE A 808 14.83 -5.07 51.71
N GLU A 809 15.49 -5.36 52.86
CA GLU A 809 14.82 -5.34 54.15
C GLU A 809 14.15 -3.99 54.42
N ARG A 810 14.81 -2.88 54.12
CA ARG A 810 14.24 -1.54 54.27
C ARG A 810 13.04 -1.30 53.39
N ARG A 811 13.04 -1.78 52.15
CA ARG A 811 11.89 -1.70 51.24
C ARG A 811 10.73 -2.55 51.77
N LEU A 812 10.99 -3.76 52.23
CA LEU A 812 9.99 -4.64 52.86
C LEU A 812 9.29 -4.00 54.06
N LEU A 813 10.04 -3.28 54.89
CA LEU A 813 9.50 -2.56 56.07
C LEU A 813 8.58 -1.37 55.67
N ARG A 814 8.74 -0.83 54.49
CA ARG A 814 7.94 0.30 54.00
C ARG A 814 6.62 -0.09 53.30
N HIS A 815 6.63 -1.22 52.65
CA HIS A 815 5.50 -1.72 51.88
C HIS A 815 4.72 -2.78 52.65
N THR A 816 3.48 -2.43 53.06
CA THR A 816 2.53 -3.38 53.69
C THR A 816 1.87 -4.31 52.69
N ASP A 817 1.84 -3.95 51.42
CA ASP A 817 1.27 -4.76 50.32
C ASP A 817 2.39 -5.38 49.48
N SER A 818 2.38 -6.70 49.28
CA SER A 818 3.36 -7.49 48.60
C SER A 818 3.45 -7.32 47.07
N ALA A 819 2.70 -6.40 46.48
CA ALA A 819 2.74 -6.11 45.05
C ALA A 819 3.88 -5.08 44.75
N GLY A 820 4.95 -5.52 44.11
CA GLY A 820 6.09 -4.69 43.68
C GLY A 820 7.34 -4.78 44.53
N VAL A 821 7.40 -5.73 45.48
CA VAL A 821 8.60 -5.96 46.30
C VAL A 821 9.58 -6.83 45.52
N VAL A 822 10.85 -6.40 45.45
CA VAL A 822 11.95 -7.17 44.88
C VAL A 822 12.01 -8.55 45.56
N ALA A 823 12.01 -9.62 44.75
CA ALA A 823 11.91 -10.99 45.28
C ALA A 823 13.18 -11.46 46.04
N GLY A 824 14.33 -10.86 45.75
CA GLY A 824 15.60 -11.16 46.44
C GLY A 824 16.82 -10.82 45.59
N VAL A 825 17.98 -11.18 46.13
CA VAL A 825 19.27 -11.05 45.43
C VAL A 825 19.66 -12.41 44.86
N GLN A 826 19.95 -12.45 43.56
CA GLN A 826 20.46 -13.64 42.88
C GLN A 826 21.92 -13.42 42.50
N CYS A 827 22.75 -14.44 42.67
CA CYS A 827 24.19 -14.37 42.41
C CYS A 827 24.60 -15.31 41.27
N TYR A 828 25.37 -14.80 40.30
CA TYR A 828 25.84 -15.57 39.15
C TYR A 828 27.33 -15.41 38.91
N GLU A 829 27.99 -16.48 38.56
CA GLU A 829 29.38 -16.47 38.12
C GLU A 829 29.40 -16.46 36.57
N ILE A 830 30.11 -15.52 35.94
CA ILE A 830 30.33 -15.49 34.51
C ILE A 830 31.49 -16.37 34.12
N VAL A 831 31.20 -17.48 33.51
CA VAL A 831 32.20 -18.51 33.13
C VAL A 831 32.21 -18.72 31.61
N ARG A 832 33.35 -19.16 31.08
CA ARG A 832 33.48 -19.54 29.68
C ARG A 832 33.45 -21.07 29.57
N ARG A 833 32.39 -21.60 28.90
CA ARG A 833 32.26 -23.04 28.59
C ARG A 833 32.04 -23.24 27.09
N ASP A 834 32.75 -24.22 26.54
CA ASP A 834 32.66 -24.55 25.10
C ASP A 834 32.84 -23.32 24.17
N GLY A 835 33.72 -22.40 24.56
CA GLY A 835 33.99 -21.17 23.82
C GLY A 835 32.94 -20.05 24.01
N THR A 836 31.82 -20.31 24.69
CA THR A 836 30.75 -19.34 24.94
C THR A 836 30.75 -18.86 26.40
N TRP A 837 30.37 -17.59 26.60
CA TRP A 837 30.20 -17.03 27.94
C TRP A 837 28.79 -17.30 28.43
N ARG A 838 28.67 -17.74 29.72
CA ARG A 838 27.37 -18.02 30.35
C ARG A 838 27.38 -17.54 31.80
N ALA A 839 26.20 -17.14 32.29
CA ALA A 839 25.95 -16.86 33.69
C ALA A 839 25.55 -18.18 34.40
N GLU A 840 26.32 -18.64 35.38
CA GLU A 840 25.97 -19.79 36.17
C GLU A 840 25.50 -19.36 37.54
N TYR A 841 24.28 -19.75 37.92
CA TYR A 841 23.71 -19.45 39.23
C TYR A 841 24.57 -20.08 40.33
N ARG A 842 24.90 -19.26 41.34
CA ARG A 842 25.71 -19.66 42.50
C ARG A 842 24.95 -19.28 43.77
N PRO A 843 24.15 -20.18 44.33
CA PRO A 843 23.49 -19.88 45.61
C PRO A 843 24.57 -19.66 46.67
N GLU A 844 24.47 -18.58 47.43
CA GLU A 844 25.31 -18.35 48.54
C GLU A 844 24.88 -19.28 49.70
N SER A 845 25.77 -20.09 50.16
CA SER A 845 25.63 -20.79 51.45
C SER A 845 25.94 -19.79 52.55
N ASP A 846 24.91 -19.49 53.32
CA ASP A 846 24.97 -18.68 54.50
C ASP A 846 25.93 -19.33 55.53
N SER A 847 27.23 -19.16 55.35
CA SER A 847 28.22 -19.54 56.36
C SER A 847 28.36 -18.37 57.31
N GLY A 848 27.54 -18.40 58.38
CA GLY A 848 27.34 -17.35 59.36
C GLY A 848 28.55 -16.90 60.18
N VAL A 849 29.69 -16.64 59.54
CA VAL A 849 30.85 -16.02 60.17
C VAL A 849 30.88 -14.57 59.74
N PRO A 850 30.68 -13.61 60.64
CA PRO A 850 30.83 -12.21 60.32
C PRO A 850 32.24 -11.92 59.78
N LEU A 851 32.33 -11.21 58.61
CA LEU A 851 33.60 -10.61 58.23
C LEU A 851 33.94 -9.53 59.28
N PRO A 852 35.14 -9.48 59.84
CA PRO A 852 35.54 -8.34 60.67
C PRO A 852 35.61 -7.12 59.77
N GLY A 853 34.73 -6.15 59.95
CA GLY A 853 34.70 -4.92 59.19
C GLY A 853 34.00 -3.83 60.01
N PHE A 854 34.35 -2.59 59.75
CA PHE A 854 33.64 -1.44 60.30
C PHE A 854 32.28 -1.31 59.62
N GLU A 855 31.23 -1.07 60.37
CA GLU A 855 29.95 -0.68 59.84
C GLU A 855 30.00 0.80 59.48
N VAL A 856 29.91 1.14 58.19
CA VAL A 856 29.88 2.49 57.70
C VAL A 856 28.55 2.69 57.01
N GLN A 857 27.78 3.63 57.49
CA GLN A 857 26.48 4.02 56.97
C GLN A 857 26.48 5.47 56.54
N ALA A 858 25.71 5.80 55.48
CA ALA A 858 25.57 7.18 54.99
C ALA A 858 24.09 7.61 54.96
N VAL A 859 23.80 8.83 55.40
CA VAL A 859 22.48 9.42 55.38
C VAL A 859 22.51 10.67 54.50
N GLY A 860 21.80 10.66 53.42
CA GLY A 860 21.69 11.80 52.49
C GLY A 860 20.81 12.90 53.03
N ILE A 861 21.32 14.11 52.94
CA ILE A 861 20.67 15.36 53.39
C ILE A 861 20.67 16.37 52.27
N HIS A 862 19.52 17.04 52.01
CA HIS A 862 19.44 18.17 51.07
C HIS A 862 20.00 19.44 51.68
N GLU A 863 20.98 20.05 51.04
CA GLU A 863 21.51 21.36 51.41
C GLU A 863 21.13 22.36 50.30
N GLY A 864 20.03 23.12 50.52
CA GLY A 864 19.52 24.11 49.54
C GLY A 864 18.99 23.44 48.24
N ASP A 865 18.91 24.23 47.19
CA ASP A 865 18.14 23.89 45.98
C ASP A 865 18.62 22.75 45.09
N SER A 866 19.68 22.00 45.37
CA SER A 866 20.08 20.90 44.45
C SER A 866 21.26 20.01 44.84
N ARG A 867 21.91 20.16 45.99
CA ARG A 867 23.05 19.29 46.30
C ARG A 867 22.73 18.32 47.41
N LEU A 868 22.84 16.99 47.08
CA LEU A 868 22.80 15.95 48.05
C LEU A 868 24.17 15.86 48.74
N ARG A 869 24.22 15.97 50.09
CA ARG A 869 25.38 15.68 50.93
C ARG A 869 25.05 14.53 51.86
N PHE A 870 26.07 13.95 52.47
CA PHE A 870 25.89 12.77 53.27
C PHE A 870 26.51 12.95 54.66
N ASP A 871 25.76 12.74 55.73
CA ASP A 871 26.29 12.44 57.03
C ASP A 871 26.76 10.97 57.05
N ILE A 872 27.88 10.69 57.70
CA ILE A 872 28.50 9.36 57.74
C ILE A 872 28.54 8.89 59.19
N PHE A 873 28.06 7.67 59.41
CA PHE A 873 28.10 6.96 60.69
C PHE A 873 29.11 5.83 60.60
N CYS A 874 30.03 5.79 61.53
CA CYS A 874 31.07 4.76 61.60
C CYS A 874 31.01 4.03 62.96
N GLY A 875 30.22 2.94 63.02
CA GLY A 875 29.81 2.36 64.31
C GLY A 875 28.95 3.34 65.10
N ASP A 876 29.35 3.64 66.30
CA ASP A 876 28.68 4.57 67.24
C ASP A 876 29.07 6.07 67.03
N GLN A 877 29.99 6.39 66.10
CA GLN A 877 30.44 7.74 65.81
C GLN A 877 29.74 8.36 64.62
N GLU A 878 29.16 9.51 64.84
CA GLU A 878 28.53 10.33 63.79
C GLU A 878 29.48 11.40 63.27
N PHE A 879 29.49 11.60 61.92
CA PHE A 879 30.21 12.70 61.25
C PHE A 879 29.19 13.47 60.40
N SER A 880 28.82 14.62 60.88
CA SER A 880 27.80 15.47 60.21
C SER A 880 28.43 16.46 59.22
N VAL A 881 27.78 16.65 58.09
CA VAL A 881 28.15 17.71 57.12
C VAL A 881 28.13 19.08 57.76
N GLN A 882 27.21 19.32 58.70
CA GLN A 882 27.13 20.60 59.39
C GLN A 882 28.37 20.93 60.24
N GLU A 883 28.99 19.89 60.82
CA GLU A 883 30.16 20.02 61.68
C GLU A 883 31.45 20.06 60.87
N TYR A 884 31.58 19.16 59.90
CA TYR A 884 32.87 18.93 59.22
C TYR A 884 32.92 19.59 57.81
N GLY A 885 31.80 19.94 57.21
CA GLY A 885 31.75 20.50 55.86
C GLY A 885 32.55 19.68 54.84
N ASP A 886 33.45 20.33 54.10
CA ASP A 886 34.29 19.68 53.11
C ASP A 886 35.40 18.78 53.72
N GLN A 887 35.64 18.82 55.07
CA GLN A 887 36.58 18.00 55.80
C GLN A 887 35.97 16.68 56.30
N LEU A 888 34.68 16.44 55.99
CA LEU A 888 33.97 15.24 56.45
C LEU A 888 34.66 13.97 56.04
N ILE A 889 34.94 13.73 54.76
CA ILE A 889 35.60 12.52 54.27
C ILE A 889 37.00 12.32 54.83
N PRO A 890 37.89 13.40 54.89
CA PRO A 890 39.15 13.30 55.62
C PRO A 890 38.99 12.92 57.10
N ALA A 891 38.01 13.45 57.81
CA ALA A 891 37.78 13.16 59.24
C ALA A 891 37.36 11.71 59.45
N VAL A 892 36.42 11.21 58.65
CA VAL A 892 36.01 9.82 58.64
C VAL A 892 37.19 8.87 58.33
N ALA A 893 37.99 9.21 57.32
CA ALA A 893 39.17 8.43 56.93
C ALA A 893 40.21 8.38 58.08
N HIS A 894 40.41 9.51 58.77
CA HIS A 894 41.29 9.60 59.91
C HIS A 894 40.78 8.71 61.09
N TYR A 895 39.46 8.78 61.38
CA TYR A 895 38.84 7.96 62.41
C TYR A 895 38.94 6.46 62.12
N ILE A 896 38.59 6.01 60.95
CA ILE A 896 38.71 4.63 60.53
C ILE A 896 40.13 4.13 60.67
N ARG A 897 41.09 4.95 60.35
CA ARG A 897 42.52 4.63 60.49
C ARG A 897 42.94 4.49 61.95
N SER A 898 42.47 5.31 62.87
CA SER A 898 42.75 5.21 64.32
C SER A 898 42.19 3.92 64.89
N LEU A 899 41.16 3.34 64.31
CA LEU A 899 40.54 2.07 64.76
C LEU A 899 41.21 0.83 64.19
N ARG A 900 42.01 0.94 63.08
CA ARG A 900 42.68 -0.19 62.44
C ARG A 900 43.83 -0.71 63.35
N GLN A 901 43.90 -2.05 63.52
CA GLN A 901 44.91 -2.73 64.29
C GLN A 901 46.15 -3.09 63.47
N SER A 902 46.16 -2.91 62.15
CA SER A 902 47.26 -3.19 61.26
C SER A 902 47.57 -2.01 60.36
N ASP A 903 48.81 -1.87 59.89
CA ASP A 903 49.25 -0.86 58.91
C ASP A 903 48.84 -1.25 57.48
N GLU A 904 48.17 -2.37 57.27
CA GLU A 904 47.66 -2.76 55.93
C GLU A 904 46.46 -1.89 55.51
N VAL A 905 46.58 -1.31 54.32
CA VAL A 905 45.51 -0.51 53.72
C VAL A 905 44.57 -1.44 52.95
N TYR A 906 43.44 -1.82 53.57
CA TYR A 906 42.36 -2.51 52.90
C TYR A 906 41.15 -1.57 52.66
N PRO A 907 40.37 -1.76 51.56
CA PRO A 907 39.26 -0.87 51.27
C PRO A 907 38.15 -0.96 52.31
N VAL A 908 37.43 0.14 52.48
CA VAL A 908 36.24 0.22 53.31
C VAL A 908 35.02 0.22 52.41
N TYR A 909 34.00 -0.49 52.83
CA TYR A 909 32.76 -0.63 52.11
C TYR A 909 31.61 -0.09 52.97
N LEU A 910 30.70 0.67 52.32
CA LEU A 910 29.46 1.08 52.95
C LEU A 910 28.50 -0.08 53.11
N THR A 911 27.99 -0.24 54.33
CA THR A 911 27.02 -1.30 54.65
C THR A 911 25.60 -0.87 54.39
N ASP A 912 25.33 0.42 54.42
CA ASP A 912 24.01 0.96 54.13
C ASP A 912 24.05 2.47 53.69
N ILE A 913 23.09 2.88 52.90
CA ILE A 913 22.87 4.26 52.48
C ILE A 913 21.37 4.61 52.59
N HIS A 914 21.04 5.67 53.26
CA HIS A 914 19.72 6.21 53.32
C HIS A 914 19.64 7.45 52.39
N LEU A 915 18.79 7.39 51.31
CA LEU A 915 18.53 8.46 50.40
C LEU A 915 17.17 9.14 50.71
N PRO A 916 17.09 10.50 50.64
CA PRO A 916 15.87 11.20 50.89
C PRO A 916 14.85 10.95 49.73
N HIS A 917 13.55 10.92 50.05
CA HIS A 917 12.47 10.59 49.12
C HIS A 917 12.26 11.60 48.00
N ASP A 918 12.73 12.78 48.13
CA ASP A 918 12.56 13.92 47.22
C ASP A 918 13.74 14.09 46.25
N LEU A 919 14.51 13.03 46.06
CA LEU A 919 15.72 13.02 45.23
C LEU A 919 15.44 13.27 43.75
N ASP A 920 14.26 12.85 43.24
CA ASP A 920 13.78 13.16 41.89
C ASP A 920 12.29 13.51 41.92
N PRO A 921 11.92 14.77 41.59
CA PRO A 921 10.52 15.21 41.58
C PRO A 921 9.61 14.40 40.68
N ARG A 922 10.14 13.62 39.74
CA ARG A 922 9.41 12.73 38.83
C ARG A 922 9.05 11.41 39.46
N VAL A 923 9.58 11.06 40.63
CA VAL A 923 9.46 9.74 41.27
C VAL A 923 8.57 9.74 42.52
N TYR A 924 7.63 10.69 42.65
CA TYR A 924 6.73 10.83 43.81
C TYR A 924 5.90 9.58 44.18
N GLN A 925 5.93 8.51 43.37
CA GLN A 925 5.17 7.29 43.61
C GLN A 925 5.99 5.99 43.49
N GLN A 926 7.26 6.05 43.15
CA GLN A 926 8.10 4.87 42.99
C GLN A 926 9.26 4.88 44.01
N ASP A 927 9.68 3.68 44.47
CA ASP A 927 10.89 3.57 45.28
C ASP A 927 12.14 3.96 44.46
N ILE A 928 13.09 4.57 45.15
CA ILE A 928 14.42 4.87 44.61
C ILE A 928 15.06 3.53 44.16
N GLN A 929 15.51 3.48 42.89
CA GLN A 929 16.07 2.25 42.28
C GLN A 929 17.39 1.82 42.89
N THR A 930 17.70 0.54 42.84
CA THR A 930 18.93 -0.01 43.34
C THR A 930 20.17 0.57 42.65
N SER A 931 20.09 0.87 41.37
CA SER A 931 21.17 1.52 40.59
C SER A 931 21.55 2.89 41.16
N GLN A 932 20.60 3.68 41.68
CA GLN A 932 20.86 4.99 42.32
C GLN A 932 21.60 4.82 43.63
N TYR A 933 21.22 3.83 44.45
CA TYR A 933 21.95 3.52 45.67
C TYR A 933 23.39 3.06 45.39
N LEU A 934 23.59 2.23 44.39
CA LEU A 934 24.92 1.76 43.98
C LEU A 934 25.77 2.90 43.42
N TYR A 935 25.17 3.87 42.70
CA TYR A 935 25.88 5.05 42.24
C TYR A 935 26.46 5.87 43.42
N TYR A 936 25.62 6.24 44.38
CA TYR A 936 26.07 7.01 45.55
C TYR A 936 27.01 6.24 46.42
N ARG A 937 26.82 4.91 46.60
CA ARG A 937 27.72 4.03 47.24
C ARG A 937 29.13 4.08 46.62
N SER A 938 29.20 3.92 45.30
CA SER A 938 30.47 3.99 44.56
C SER A 938 31.18 5.34 44.76
N VAL A 939 30.47 6.44 44.64
CA VAL A 939 31.03 7.82 44.81
C VAL A 939 31.61 8.00 46.20
N LEU A 940 30.89 7.56 47.25
CA LEU A 940 31.34 7.69 48.64
C LEU A 940 32.50 6.79 48.95
N GLU A 941 32.42 5.48 48.55
CA GLU A 941 33.49 4.51 48.76
C GLU A 941 34.79 4.93 48.06
N ASP A 942 34.69 5.41 46.80
CA ASP A 942 35.87 5.89 46.05
C ASP A 942 36.49 7.15 46.71
N SER A 943 35.68 8.05 47.21
CA SER A 943 36.18 9.23 47.92
C SER A 943 36.85 8.88 49.21
N LEU A 944 36.23 8.01 50.03
CA LEU A 944 36.76 7.56 51.30
C LEU A 944 38.06 6.75 51.15
N ASN A 945 38.05 5.77 50.21
CA ASN A 945 39.21 4.89 49.98
C ASN A 945 40.42 5.67 49.40
N ARG A 946 40.17 6.68 48.52
CA ARG A 946 41.25 7.61 48.05
C ARG A 946 41.90 8.35 49.19
N HIS A 947 41.15 8.83 50.20
CA HIS A 947 41.70 9.52 51.36
C HIS A 947 42.41 8.54 52.32
N LEU A 948 41.89 7.33 52.47
CA LEU A 948 42.59 6.27 53.22
C LEU A 948 43.94 5.88 52.59
N ALA A 949 44.08 5.95 51.29
CA ALA A 949 45.29 5.63 50.55
C ALA A 949 46.33 6.79 50.53
N ARG A 950 45.89 8.07 50.46
CA ARG A 950 46.73 9.29 50.31
C ARG A 950 47.45 9.73 51.60
N THR A 951 46.96 9.36 52.72
CA THR A 951 47.48 9.85 54.00
C THR A 951 48.54 8.90 54.58
N ARG A 952 49.54 8.47 53.78
CA ARG A 952 50.78 7.83 54.31
C ARG A 952 51.71 8.88 54.85
#